data_eaff82dcc93017703edc2b56516ded17
#
_entry.id   eaff82dcc93017703edc2b56516ded17
#
_cell.length_a   1.000
_cell.length_b   1.000
_cell.length_c   1.000
_cell.angle_alpha   90.00
_cell.angle_beta   90.00
_cell.angle_gamma   90.00
#
_symmetry.space_group_name_H-M   'P 1'
#
loop_
_entity.id
_entity.type
_entity.pdbx_description
1 polymer ?
#
loop_
_entity_poly.entity_id
_entity_poly.type
_entity_poly.pdbx_seq_one_letter_code
_entity_poly.pdbx_strand_id
1 'polypeptide(L)'
;MEFPESFIYAGPAFSAPEQPVSAPYFRRQFRLERVPEQAELLICGIGFYELYVNGQRITRGHLAPYISSPDVAVYYDSYDITPLLKIGENVLGVWLGNGFQNNLGGYVWDFDKARFRGAPRFALRLDECSGEKRQAILESDKAFLTAPSPLLSDDYRVGETYDARKERPDWLLPGTPSGEWKPALCAERPRGERVLRTIEPVTIEKELRPVSIRKVDDGYLYDFGENNAGVCRLHVTAEAGQTITMHHGEHLIDGKLDLTNLTCDRTTGSQKDVYICKAGENVYTPTFTYHGFQYVWIRGLRPEQATEDALTYLVMHTQLPVRGGFRCSDETVNRIHEASMRSTLSNFVHFPTDCPQREKNGWTADAALSAEHTLLYFAPERCYHEWLRNIRGSQAPDGSLPGIVPTAGWGFAWGNGPAWDCVLFWLPYALMQYRNDLDAVRKNAHAMLRYLDYLTTKIRPDGLVAFGLGDWCPAGRGCGDYLAPLELTDSIMAMDICRKAAEMFRRIGRQKQSAFAAELADAFRQSIRSNLIDWETMLVKGNCQTSQAMALYFHVFEETECAQAFARLMEIIETNGEHMNVGVLGGRVLFHVLSAYGQSALALHMITRPDFPSYGNWIVRGATTLWEEFQPERDEVTSLNHHFWGNVSSWFMQTLAGIRCFPTQNPDKVCIQPFFPDGMTFAEGWHQTPQGRVFVRWERADAQICLHIEVPDGVRGWIVLEGGYKFADTGTTKRLLESGSFFAKDH
;
A
#
# COMPACT_ATOMS: atom_id res chain seq x y z
N MET A 1 -0.69 -27.34 15.35
CA MET A 1 0.49 -27.82 14.58
C MET A 1 1.70 -27.15 15.18
N GLU A 2 2.68 -27.90 15.68
CA GLU A 2 3.93 -27.31 16.13
C GLU A 2 4.82 -27.09 14.93
N PHE A 3 5.21 -25.86 14.67
CA PHE A 3 6.18 -25.52 13.65
C PHE A 3 7.59 -25.89 14.17
N PRO A 4 8.49 -26.40 13.30
CA PRO A 4 9.85 -26.71 13.72
C PRO A 4 10.59 -25.46 14.18
N GLU A 5 11.33 -25.62 15.28
CA GLU A 5 12.11 -24.53 15.90
C GLU A 5 13.60 -24.59 15.53
N SER A 6 13.98 -25.51 14.65
CA SER A 6 15.36 -25.72 14.20
C SER A 6 15.72 -24.76 13.06
N PHE A 7 16.12 -23.54 13.41
CA PHE A 7 16.60 -22.58 12.42
C PHE A 7 18.05 -22.88 12.03
N ILE A 8 18.34 -22.73 10.73
CA ILE A 8 19.68 -22.86 10.15
C ILE A 8 20.05 -21.64 9.29
N TYR A 9 21.35 -21.35 9.17
CA TYR A 9 21.90 -20.27 8.37
C TYR A 9 23.28 -20.65 7.78
N ALA A 10 23.78 -19.85 6.84
CA ALA A 10 25.13 -20.02 6.28
C ALA A 10 26.21 -19.41 7.19
N GLY A 11 25.85 -18.40 7.99
CA GLY A 11 26.72 -17.71 8.92
C GLY A 11 26.02 -16.54 9.60
N PRO A 12 26.64 -15.97 10.65
CA PRO A 12 26.04 -14.92 11.48
C PRO A 12 26.26 -13.49 10.94
N ALA A 13 26.78 -13.32 9.72
CA ALA A 13 27.16 -12.02 9.20
C ALA A 13 25.97 -11.09 8.95
N PHE A 14 26.13 -9.83 9.32
CA PHE A 14 25.20 -8.75 8.94
C PHE A 14 25.68 -8.06 7.66
N SER A 15 24.72 -7.70 6.83
CA SER A 15 24.97 -6.93 5.60
C SER A 15 25.28 -5.46 5.96
N ALA A 16 26.27 -4.88 5.30
CA ALA A 16 26.63 -3.47 5.42
C ALA A 16 27.07 -2.94 4.04
N PRO A 17 27.04 -1.62 3.79
CA PRO A 17 27.37 -1.06 2.48
C PRO A 17 28.76 -1.46 1.97
N GLU A 18 29.76 -1.50 2.87
CA GLU A 18 31.13 -1.87 2.54
C GLU A 18 31.35 -3.38 2.50
N GLN A 19 30.46 -4.16 3.09
CA GLN A 19 30.56 -5.62 3.20
C GLN A 19 29.18 -6.28 3.08
N PRO A 20 28.58 -6.29 1.88
CA PRO A 20 27.29 -6.94 1.68
C PRO A 20 27.42 -8.46 1.85
N VAL A 21 26.38 -9.08 2.42
CA VAL A 21 26.28 -10.53 2.54
C VAL A 21 25.60 -11.08 1.30
N SER A 22 26.24 -12.08 0.67
CA SER A 22 25.66 -12.77 -0.48
C SER A 22 24.52 -13.69 -0.07
N ALA A 23 23.52 -13.86 -0.94
CA ALA A 23 22.41 -14.79 -0.75
C ALA A 23 22.91 -16.24 -0.98
N PRO A 24 22.98 -17.11 0.05
CA PRO A 24 23.49 -18.47 -0.10
C PRO A 24 22.44 -19.41 -0.66
N TYR A 25 22.92 -20.46 -1.33
CA TYR A 25 22.15 -21.67 -1.58
C TYR A 25 22.20 -22.60 -0.38
N PHE A 26 21.10 -23.31 -0.15
CA PHE A 26 20.98 -24.46 0.76
C PHE A 26 20.39 -25.61 -0.01
N ARG A 27 20.89 -26.82 0.24
CA ARG A 27 20.34 -28.05 -0.34
C ARG A 27 20.32 -29.21 0.67
N ARG A 28 19.33 -30.07 0.54
CA ARG A 28 19.19 -31.31 1.27
C ARG A 28 18.78 -32.43 0.31
N GLN A 29 19.62 -33.45 0.18
CA GLN A 29 19.24 -34.68 -0.51
C GLN A 29 18.68 -35.67 0.50
N PHE A 30 17.63 -36.39 0.13
CA PHE A 30 17.00 -37.42 0.94
C PHE A 30 16.41 -38.50 0.05
N ARG A 31 16.23 -39.71 0.63
CA ARG A 31 15.75 -40.89 -0.10
C ARG A 31 14.38 -41.32 0.40
N LEU A 32 13.49 -41.65 -0.53
CA LEU A 32 12.18 -42.20 -0.23
C LEU A 32 12.08 -43.63 -0.79
N GLU A 33 11.61 -44.58 0.02
CA GLU A 33 11.33 -45.95 -0.41
C GLU A 33 9.95 -46.03 -1.09
N ARG A 34 9.04 -45.12 -0.77
CA ARG A 34 7.74 -44.93 -1.43
C ARG A 34 7.40 -43.45 -1.46
N VAL A 35 6.53 -43.02 -2.35
CA VAL A 35 5.95 -41.69 -2.34
C VAL A 35 4.82 -41.68 -1.29
N PRO A 36 4.81 -40.71 -0.36
CA PRO A 36 3.70 -40.53 0.59
C PRO A 36 2.37 -40.26 -0.12
N GLU A 37 1.24 -40.61 0.50
CA GLU A 37 -0.08 -40.22 0.00
C GLU A 37 -0.26 -38.71 0.00
N GLN A 38 0.24 -38.06 1.04
CA GLN A 38 0.30 -36.59 1.13
C GLN A 38 1.58 -36.17 1.83
N ALA A 39 2.29 -35.20 1.25
CA ALA A 39 3.52 -34.65 1.80
C ALA A 39 3.39 -33.13 1.93
N GLU A 40 3.42 -32.62 3.16
CA GLU A 40 3.36 -31.19 3.44
C GLU A 40 4.73 -30.66 3.85
N LEU A 41 5.17 -29.62 3.16
CA LEU A 41 6.41 -28.92 3.47
C LEU A 41 6.09 -27.55 4.07
N LEU A 42 6.57 -27.33 5.29
CA LEU A 42 6.48 -26.05 6.00
C LEU A 42 7.83 -25.34 5.92
N ILE A 43 7.83 -24.04 5.61
CA ILE A 43 9.04 -23.20 5.61
C ILE A 43 8.76 -21.84 6.23
N CYS A 44 9.64 -21.41 7.15
CA CYS A 44 9.66 -20.08 7.74
C CYS A 44 11.00 -19.43 7.44
N GLY A 45 11.02 -18.40 6.58
CA GLY A 45 12.20 -17.62 6.27
C GLY A 45 12.31 -16.37 7.15
N ILE A 46 13.51 -16.07 7.62
CA ILE A 46 13.93 -14.76 8.14
C ILE A 46 14.95 -14.22 7.14
N GLY A 47 14.44 -13.52 6.15
CA GLY A 47 15.03 -13.22 4.86
C GLY A 47 14.07 -13.70 3.77
N PHE A 48 14.19 -13.18 2.55
CA PHE A 48 13.39 -13.69 1.44
C PHE A 48 13.93 -15.05 1.00
N TYR A 49 13.07 -15.94 0.50
CA TYR A 49 13.50 -17.24 0.02
C TYR A 49 12.87 -17.63 -1.30
N GLU A 50 13.61 -18.43 -2.05
CA GLU A 50 13.12 -19.23 -3.16
C GLU A 50 13.27 -20.72 -2.80
N LEU A 51 12.19 -21.48 -2.95
CA LEU A 51 12.10 -22.89 -2.57
C LEU A 51 11.98 -23.77 -3.80
N TYR A 52 12.76 -24.85 -3.82
CA TYR A 52 12.85 -25.79 -4.94
C TYR A 52 12.69 -27.23 -4.47
N VAL A 53 12.02 -28.05 -5.28
CA VAL A 53 11.91 -29.51 -5.10
C VAL A 53 12.30 -30.17 -6.42
N ASN A 54 13.31 -31.04 -6.40
CA ASN A 54 13.79 -31.77 -7.59
C ASN A 54 14.02 -30.88 -8.84
N GLY A 55 14.56 -29.68 -8.64
CA GLY A 55 14.85 -28.71 -9.70
C GLY A 55 13.70 -27.77 -10.04
N GLN A 56 12.50 -28.02 -9.55
CA GLN A 56 11.34 -27.16 -9.79
C GLN A 56 11.16 -26.12 -8.70
N ARG A 57 11.04 -24.84 -9.09
CA ARG A 57 10.67 -23.73 -8.18
C ARG A 57 9.21 -23.90 -7.74
N ILE A 58 8.96 -23.78 -6.44
CA ILE A 58 7.61 -23.94 -5.87
C ILE A 58 7.16 -22.73 -5.00
N THR A 59 8.01 -21.75 -4.79
CA THR A 59 7.66 -20.54 -4.04
C THR A 59 6.41 -19.88 -4.63
N ARG A 60 5.42 -19.59 -3.77
CA ARG A 60 4.22 -18.86 -4.19
C ARG A 60 4.52 -17.37 -4.31
N GLY A 61 4.45 -16.84 -5.54
CA GLY A 61 4.75 -15.45 -5.86
C GLY A 61 6.23 -15.11 -5.72
N HIS A 62 6.49 -13.88 -5.32
CA HIS A 62 7.82 -13.29 -5.16
C HIS A 62 7.99 -12.73 -3.75
N LEU A 63 9.22 -12.46 -3.34
CA LEU A 63 9.57 -11.83 -2.05
C LEU A 63 8.95 -12.56 -0.83
N ALA A 64 8.83 -13.89 -0.89
CA ALA A 64 8.33 -14.68 0.25
C ALA A 64 9.40 -14.77 1.36
N PRO A 65 8.99 -14.82 2.65
CA PRO A 65 7.65 -14.70 3.19
C PRO A 65 7.16 -13.25 3.33
N TYR A 66 5.97 -13.07 3.90
CA TYR A 66 5.43 -11.75 4.27
C TYR A 66 6.37 -11.01 5.23
N ILE A 67 6.61 -9.72 4.95
CA ILE A 67 7.47 -8.87 5.80
C ILE A 67 6.77 -8.57 7.13
N SER A 68 7.49 -8.79 8.23
CA SER A 68 7.01 -8.55 9.59
C SER A 68 8.16 -8.13 10.51
N SER A 69 7.84 -7.76 11.74
CA SER A 69 8.80 -7.68 12.83
C SER A 69 8.95 -9.09 13.45
N PRO A 70 10.08 -9.81 13.26
CA PRO A 70 10.25 -11.18 13.71
C PRO A 70 10.28 -11.37 15.22
N ASP A 71 10.32 -10.31 15.98
CA ASP A 71 10.13 -10.32 17.44
C ASP A 71 8.64 -10.28 17.85
N VAL A 72 7.74 -9.99 16.90
CA VAL A 72 6.28 -9.96 17.08
C VAL A 72 5.62 -11.17 16.43
N ALA A 73 5.81 -11.35 15.13
CA ALA A 73 5.25 -12.43 14.35
C ALA A 73 6.21 -12.84 13.23
N VAL A 74 6.30 -14.14 12.97
CA VAL A 74 7.04 -14.70 11.85
C VAL A 74 6.13 -15.60 11.03
N TYR A 75 6.11 -15.36 9.73
CA TYR A 75 5.22 -16.06 8.84
C TYR A 75 5.89 -17.29 8.26
N TYR A 76 5.13 -18.39 8.21
CA TYR A 76 5.54 -19.59 7.50
C TYR A 76 4.56 -19.94 6.40
N ASP A 77 5.08 -20.57 5.36
CA ASP A 77 4.32 -21.09 4.25
C ASP A 77 4.17 -22.60 4.35
N SER A 78 3.05 -23.11 3.84
CA SER A 78 2.76 -24.55 3.68
C SER A 78 2.59 -24.86 2.20
N TYR A 79 3.27 -25.92 1.74
CA TYR A 79 3.23 -26.42 0.38
C TYR A 79 2.90 -27.91 0.34
N ASP A 80 1.90 -28.31 -0.45
CA ASP A 80 1.75 -29.71 -0.84
C ASP A 80 2.77 -30.03 -1.95
N ILE A 81 3.78 -30.83 -1.63
CA ILE A 81 4.83 -31.21 -2.55
C ILE A 81 4.70 -32.67 -3.02
N THR A 82 3.61 -33.35 -2.69
CA THR A 82 3.35 -34.76 -3.05
C THR A 82 3.59 -35.04 -4.54
N PRO A 83 3.08 -34.20 -5.48
CA PRO A 83 3.26 -34.45 -6.92
C PRO A 83 4.70 -34.35 -7.42
N LEU A 84 5.59 -33.76 -6.61
CA LEU A 84 6.99 -33.50 -6.96
C LEU A 84 7.95 -34.55 -6.41
N LEU A 85 7.50 -35.37 -5.48
CA LEU A 85 8.29 -36.43 -4.88
C LEU A 85 8.34 -37.67 -5.72
N LYS A 86 9.47 -38.37 -5.65
CA LYS A 86 9.70 -39.65 -6.38
C LYS A 86 10.34 -40.71 -5.48
N ILE A 87 10.16 -41.97 -5.82
CA ILE A 87 10.92 -43.07 -5.21
C ILE A 87 12.40 -42.90 -5.53
N GLY A 88 13.26 -43.12 -4.56
CA GLY A 88 14.70 -42.91 -4.65
C GLY A 88 15.10 -41.49 -4.18
N GLU A 89 16.11 -40.96 -4.83
CA GLU A 89 16.74 -39.68 -4.40
C GLU A 89 15.88 -38.46 -4.76
N ASN A 90 15.63 -37.61 -3.76
CA ASN A 90 14.98 -36.32 -3.91
C ASN A 90 15.91 -35.22 -3.39
N VAL A 91 15.77 -33.98 -3.91
CA VAL A 91 16.56 -32.81 -3.50
C VAL A 91 15.62 -31.66 -3.18
N LEU A 92 15.76 -31.10 -1.96
CA LEU A 92 15.20 -29.82 -1.57
C LEU A 92 16.27 -28.74 -1.73
N GLY A 93 15.92 -27.59 -2.27
CA GLY A 93 16.78 -26.42 -2.37
C GLY A 93 16.10 -25.19 -1.81
N VAL A 94 16.86 -24.37 -1.08
CA VAL A 94 16.45 -23.05 -0.61
C VAL A 94 17.50 -22.05 -1.05
N TRP A 95 17.09 -21.00 -1.76
CA TRP A 95 17.92 -19.85 -2.03
C TRP A 95 17.46 -18.72 -1.11
N LEU A 96 18.34 -18.20 -0.26
CA LEU A 96 17.97 -17.36 0.86
C LEU A 96 18.61 -15.97 0.73
N GLY A 97 17.77 -14.96 0.44
CA GLY A 97 18.17 -13.54 0.35
C GLY A 97 18.17 -12.85 1.72
N ASN A 98 18.77 -11.67 1.76
CA ASN A 98 18.88 -10.84 2.96
C ASN A 98 17.54 -10.35 3.48
N GLY A 99 16.59 -10.03 2.59
CA GLY A 99 15.25 -9.58 2.93
C GLY A 99 15.22 -8.27 3.74
N PHE A 100 14.11 -8.04 4.41
CA PHE A 100 13.91 -6.83 5.21
C PHE A 100 14.76 -6.80 6.50
N GLN A 101 15.14 -7.96 7.04
CA GLN A 101 15.80 -8.10 8.35
C GLN A 101 17.31 -7.88 8.31
N ASN A 102 17.96 -8.09 7.18
CA ASN A 102 19.39 -7.95 7.01
C ASN A 102 19.76 -6.93 5.94
N ASN A 103 19.06 -5.78 5.93
CA ASN A 103 19.32 -4.69 5.01
C ASN A 103 20.74 -4.10 5.21
N LEU A 104 21.22 -3.43 4.18
CA LEU A 104 22.54 -2.82 4.18
C LEU A 104 22.70 -1.69 5.21
N GLY A 105 21.60 -1.10 5.69
CA GLY A 105 21.63 0.11 6.50
C GLY A 105 21.85 1.37 5.64
N GLY A 106 22.24 2.47 6.28
CA GLY A 106 22.49 3.73 5.59
C GLY A 106 21.23 4.56 5.30
N TYR A 107 20.07 4.12 5.75
CA TYR A 107 18.80 4.86 5.65
C TYR A 107 18.51 5.66 6.91
N VAL A 108 17.73 6.73 6.76
CA VAL A 108 17.38 7.62 7.87
C VAL A 108 16.57 6.92 8.96
N TRP A 109 15.88 5.81 8.66
CA TRP A 109 15.02 5.06 9.61
C TRP A 109 15.77 4.05 10.48
N ASP A 110 17.09 3.93 10.38
CA ASP A 110 17.94 3.10 11.24
C ASP A 110 17.54 1.62 11.31
N PHE A 111 17.03 1.01 10.22
CA PHE A 111 16.65 -0.41 10.20
C PHE A 111 17.80 -1.35 10.52
N ASP A 112 19.06 -0.92 10.32
CA ASP A 112 20.26 -1.61 10.75
C ASP A 112 20.42 -1.67 12.28
N LYS A 113 19.65 -0.87 13.04
CA LYS A 113 19.56 -0.89 14.50
C LYS A 113 18.31 -1.57 15.03
N ALA A 114 17.47 -2.15 14.16
CA ALA A 114 16.24 -2.80 14.57
C ALA A 114 16.51 -3.99 15.51
N ARG A 115 15.68 -4.16 16.54
CA ARG A 115 15.79 -5.28 17.50
C ARG A 115 15.65 -6.65 16.83
N PHE A 116 14.94 -6.71 15.72
CA PHE A 116 14.71 -7.91 14.94
C PHE A 116 15.81 -8.17 13.89
N ARG A 117 16.78 -7.27 13.74
CA ARG A 117 17.86 -7.45 12.78
C ARG A 117 18.63 -8.75 13.05
N GLY A 118 18.92 -9.48 12.00
CA GLY A 118 19.62 -10.74 12.11
C GLY A 118 20.03 -11.30 10.76
N ALA A 119 21.08 -12.12 10.75
CA ALA A 119 21.50 -12.86 9.57
C ALA A 119 20.34 -13.68 9.01
N PRO A 120 20.23 -13.82 7.68
CA PRO A 120 19.21 -14.63 7.03
C PRO A 120 19.27 -16.07 7.51
N ARG A 121 18.13 -16.62 7.88
CA ARG A 121 17.98 -17.99 8.39
C ARG A 121 16.59 -18.53 8.10
N PHE A 122 16.43 -19.82 8.11
CA PHE A 122 15.13 -20.45 7.94
C PHE A 122 14.99 -21.71 8.77
N ALA A 123 13.73 -22.09 9.04
CA ALA A 123 13.35 -23.41 9.52
C ALA A 123 12.44 -24.06 8.49
N LEU A 124 12.62 -25.36 8.27
CA LEU A 124 11.88 -26.15 7.31
C LEU A 124 11.56 -27.51 7.88
N ARG A 125 10.35 -28.02 7.59
CA ARG A 125 9.92 -29.38 7.94
C ARG A 125 9.10 -29.97 6.81
N LEU A 126 9.42 -31.22 6.45
CA LEU A 126 8.64 -32.02 5.53
C LEU A 126 7.98 -33.16 6.32
N ASP A 127 6.67 -33.20 6.27
CA ASP A 127 5.87 -34.25 6.93
C ASP A 127 5.16 -35.13 5.89
N GLU A 128 5.09 -36.43 6.17
CA GLU A 128 4.07 -37.31 5.62
C GLU A 128 2.79 -37.13 6.43
N CYS A 129 1.67 -36.90 5.74
CA CYS A 129 0.36 -36.71 6.33
C CYS A 129 -0.56 -37.89 6.01
N SER A 130 -1.21 -38.44 7.03
CA SER A 130 -2.26 -39.49 6.89
C SER A 130 -3.42 -39.14 7.82
N GLY A 131 -4.44 -38.47 7.32
CA GLY A 131 -5.49 -37.84 8.09
C GLY A 131 -4.92 -36.80 9.06
N GLU A 132 -5.17 -36.94 10.36
CA GLU A 132 -4.64 -36.04 11.38
C GLU A 132 -3.20 -36.37 11.81
N LYS A 133 -2.68 -37.53 11.44
CA LYS A 133 -1.33 -37.96 11.81
C LYS A 133 -0.30 -37.33 10.90
N ARG A 134 0.77 -36.81 11.49
CA ARG A 134 1.93 -36.25 10.81
C ARG A 134 3.18 -36.96 11.30
N GLN A 135 4.01 -37.39 10.35
CA GLN A 135 5.30 -38.00 10.61
C GLN A 135 6.36 -37.23 9.84
N ALA A 136 7.35 -36.68 10.58
CA ALA A 136 8.44 -35.97 9.98
C ALA A 136 9.28 -36.90 9.08
N ILE A 137 9.44 -36.53 7.82
CA ILE A 137 10.39 -37.13 6.88
C ILE A 137 11.76 -36.49 7.11
N LEU A 138 11.80 -35.15 7.22
CA LEU A 138 13.01 -34.40 7.55
C LEU A 138 12.67 -33.02 8.15
N GLU A 139 13.65 -32.49 8.89
CA GLU A 139 13.65 -31.10 9.38
C GLU A 139 14.95 -30.41 9.00
N SER A 140 14.96 -29.07 9.06
CA SER A 140 16.18 -28.30 8.90
C SER A 140 17.19 -28.60 10.00
N ASP A 141 18.37 -29.03 9.59
CA ASP A 141 19.47 -29.43 10.47
C ASP A 141 20.84 -29.20 9.76
N LYS A 142 21.91 -29.58 10.43
CA LYS A 142 23.29 -29.50 9.91
C LYS A 142 23.56 -30.39 8.70
N ALA A 143 22.67 -31.28 8.31
CA ALA A 143 22.79 -32.09 7.12
C ALA A 143 22.30 -31.35 5.86
N PHE A 144 21.70 -30.18 6.00
CA PHE A 144 21.65 -29.22 4.90
C PHE A 144 23.05 -28.72 4.58
N LEU A 145 23.40 -28.70 3.30
CA LEU A 145 24.61 -28.12 2.80
C LEU A 145 24.34 -26.71 2.30
N THR A 146 25.28 -25.80 2.53
CA THR A 146 25.22 -24.39 2.04
C THR A 146 26.44 -24.04 1.21
N ALA A 147 26.26 -23.20 0.20
CA ALA A 147 27.32 -22.67 -0.66
C ALA A 147 26.95 -21.25 -1.13
N PRO A 148 27.96 -20.42 -1.50
CA PRO A 148 27.69 -19.14 -2.16
C PRO A 148 26.89 -19.33 -3.46
N SER A 149 25.95 -18.44 -3.74
CA SER A 149 25.22 -18.38 -5.00
C SER A 149 25.82 -17.35 -5.95
N PRO A 150 25.34 -17.23 -7.19
CA PRO A 150 25.68 -16.14 -8.10
C PRO A 150 25.29 -14.74 -7.61
N LEU A 151 24.32 -14.64 -6.69
CA LEU A 151 23.84 -13.38 -6.14
C LEU A 151 24.81 -12.89 -5.06
N LEU A 152 25.65 -11.93 -5.43
CA LEU A 152 26.75 -11.44 -4.61
C LEU A 152 26.26 -10.49 -3.51
N SER A 153 25.21 -9.74 -3.80
CA SER A 153 24.50 -8.89 -2.85
C SER A 153 23.05 -8.72 -3.25
N ASP A 154 22.18 -8.61 -2.28
CA ASP A 154 20.78 -8.25 -2.43
C ASP A 154 20.36 -7.32 -1.29
N ASP A 155 19.59 -6.30 -1.61
CA ASP A 155 18.95 -5.44 -0.64
C ASP A 155 17.58 -5.00 -1.16
N TYR A 156 16.58 -5.04 -0.30
CA TYR A 156 15.21 -4.72 -0.61
C TYR A 156 15.01 -3.33 -1.23
N ARG A 157 15.86 -2.35 -0.85
CA ARG A 157 15.81 -0.95 -1.33
C ARG A 157 16.83 -0.63 -2.39
N VAL A 158 18.04 -1.18 -2.24
CA VAL A 158 19.15 -0.88 -3.16
C VAL A 158 18.98 -1.61 -4.49
N GLY A 159 18.82 -2.93 -4.47
CA GLY A 159 18.80 -3.79 -5.63
C GLY A 159 19.76 -4.97 -5.50
N GLU A 160 20.16 -5.57 -6.62
CA GLU A 160 20.95 -6.79 -6.67
C GLU A 160 22.27 -6.64 -7.45
N THR A 161 23.26 -7.44 -7.07
CA THR A 161 24.46 -7.69 -7.87
C THR A 161 24.59 -9.18 -8.13
N TYR A 162 24.49 -9.59 -9.40
CA TYR A 162 24.50 -10.98 -9.82
C TYR A 162 25.65 -11.27 -10.78
N ASP A 163 26.41 -12.36 -10.55
CA ASP A 163 27.49 -12.83 -11.42
C ASP A 163 27.13 -14.18 -12.06
N ALA A 164 26.64 -14.16 -13.28
CA ALA A 164 26.20 -15.37 -13.99
C ALA A 164 27.32 -16.39 -14.25
N ARG A 165 28.58 -15.98 -14.20
CA ARG A 165 29.74 -16.90 -14.35
C ARG A 165 29.86 -17.85 -13.16
N LYS A 166 29.18 -17.53 -12.02
CA LYS A 166 29.15 -18.34 -10.79
C LYS A 166 27.94 -19.24 -10.68
N GLU A 167 27.11 -19.31 -11.71
CA GLU A 167 25.96 -20.22 -11.73
C GLU A 167 26.40 -21.69 -11.54
N ARG A 168 25.60 -22.43 -10.79
CA ARG A 168 25.80 -23.86 -10.48
C ARG A 168 24.58 -24.65 -10.93
N PRO A 169 24.52 -25.07 -12.21
CA PRO A 169 23.32 -25.69 -12.76
C PRO A 169 22.98 -27.05 -12.11
N ASP A 170 23.94 -27.67 -11.44
CA ASP A 170 23.82 -28.98 -10.77
C ASP A 170 23.40 -28.90 -9.30
N TRP A 171 23.22 -27.71 -8.72
CA TRP A 171 22.97 -27.56 -7.28
C TRP A 171 21.67 -28.20 -6.79
N LEU A 172 20.71 -28.42 -7.69
CA LEU A 172 19.41 -29.09 -7.42
C LEU A 172 19.35 -30.52 -7.96
N LEU A 173 20.44 -31.03 -8.53
CA LEU A 173 20.50 -32.42 -9.03
C LEU A 173 20.90 -33.40 -7.91
N PRO A 174 20.42 -34.64 -7.94
CA PRO A 174 20.91 -35.70 -7.06
C PRO A 174 22.42 -35.95 -7.24
N GLY A 175 23.09 -36.30 -6.16
CA GLY A 175 24.54 -36.58 -6.13
C GLY A 175 25.32 -35.46 -5.47
N THR A 176 26.65 -35.50 -5.64
CA THR A 176 27.56 -34.48 -5.10
C THR A 176 27.59 -33.27 -6.04
N PRO A 177 27.11 -32.10 -5.61
CA PRO A 177 27.13 -30.91 -6.46
C PRO A 177 28.55 -30.37 -6.60
N SER A 178 28.79 -29.64 -7.70
CA SER A 178 30.08 -28.99 -7.98
C SER A 178 30.41 -27.88 -6.97
N GLY A 179 31.71 -27.63 -6.77
CA GLY A 179 32.22 -26.57 -5.91
C GLY A 179 32.26 -26.94 -4.41
N GLU A 180 32.57 -25.93 -3.59
CA GLU A 180 32.65 -26.12 -2.14
C GLU A 180 31.29 -25.98 -1.47
N TRP A 181 30.88 -27.01 -0.74
CA TRP A 181 29.68 -27.04 0.08
C TRP A 181 30.06 -27.34 1.53
N LYS A 182 29.41 -26.64 2.46
CA LYS A 182 29.65 -26.78 3.90
C LYS A 182 28.35 -27.14 4.60
N PRO A 183 28.37 -27.87 5.73
CA PRO A 183 27.20 -28.04 6.56
C PRO A 183 26.63 -26.69 7.00
N ALA A 184 25.30 -26.54 6.97
CA ALA A 184 24.63 -25.39 7.56
C ALA A 184 24.88 -25.32 9.08
N LEU A 185 24.83 -24.12 9.61
CA LEU A 185 25.00 -23.87 11.05
C LEU A 185 23.62 -23.72 11.71
N CYS A 186 23.54 -24.09 13.01
CA CYS A 186 22.34 -23.80 13.78
C CYS A 186 22.25 -22.30 14.07
N ALA A 187 21.07 -21.75 13.89
CA ALA A 187 20.77 -20.34 14.13
C ALA A 187 19.77 -20.18 15.30
N GLU A 188 19.82 -19.02 15.96
CA GLU A 188 18.85 -18.66 16.98
C GLU A 188 17.46 -18.50 16.37
N ARG A 189 16.46 -19.06 17.05
CA ARG A 189 15.05 -18.92 16.63
C ARG A 189 14.53 -17.51 16.90
N PRO A 190 13.65 -16.96 16.05
CA PRO A 190 12.99 -15.69 16.31
C PRO A 190 12.00 -15.84 17.49
N ARG A 191 11.73 -14.71 18.18
CA ARG A 191 10.86 -14.68 19.37
C ARG A 191 9.38 -14.60 19.02
N GLY A 192 9.04 -14.03 17.83
CA GLY A 192 7.66 -13.77 17.42
C GLY A 192 6.82 -15.03 17.28
N GLU A 193 5.50 -14.86 17.36
CA GLU A 193 4.52 -15.91 17.12
C GLU A 193 4.67 -16.52 15.73
N ARG A 194 4.55 -17.85 15.60
CA ARG A 194 4.54 -18.55 14.29
C ARG A 194 3.15 -18.46 13.67
N VAL A 195 3.05 -17.82 12.53
CA VAL A 195 1.77 -17.54 11.86
C VAL A 195 1.78 -18.14 10.45
N LEU A 196 0.79 -18.98 10.14
CA LEU A 196 0.60 -19.45 8.76
C LEU A 196 0.21 -18.28 7.86
N ARG A 197 0.95 -18.08 6.79
CA ARG A 197 0.63 -17.05 5.80
C ARG A 197 -0.62 -17.43 5.01
N THR A 198 -1.66 -16.62 5.16
CA THR A 198 -2.93 -16.75 4.42
C THR A 198 -3.18 -15.59 3.47
N ILE A 199 -2.29 -14.59 3.46
CA ILE A 199 -2.38 -13.42 2.60
C ILE A 199 -1.98 -13.74 1.16
N GLU A 200 -2.44 -12.90 0.26
CA GLU A 200 -2.13 -12.97 -1.16
C GLU A 200 -0.63 -12.77 -1.41
N PRO A 201 -0.04 -13.54 -2.34
CA PRO A 201 1.36 -13.38 -2.70
C PRO A 201 1.60 -12.09 -3.50
N VAL A 202 2.86 -11.67 -3.55
CA VAL A 202 3.32 -10.69 -4.55
C VAL A 202 3.45 -11.42 -5.89
N THR A 203 2.78 -10.91 -6.93
CA THR A 203 2.73 -11.53 -8.26
C THR A 203 3.14 -10.57 -9.36
N ILE A 204 3.57 -11.09 -10.50
CA ILE A 204 3.73 -10.33 -11.73
C ILE A 204 2.35 -10.23 -12.38
N GLU A 205 1.80 -9.03 -12.48
CA GLU A 205 0.46 -8.80 -13.01
C GLU A 205 0.46 -8.50 -14.52
N LYS A 206 1.49 -7.83 -15.01
CA LYS A 206 1.66 -7.57 -16.45
C LYS A 206 3.12 -7.40 -16.82
N GLU A 207 3.43 -7.59 -18.09
CA GLU A 207 4.71 -7.30 -18.71
C GLU A 207 4.56 -6.10 -19.64
N LEU A 208 5.48 -5.13 -19.52
CA LEU A 208 5.54 -3.96 -20.40
C LEU A 208 6.79 -4.01 -21.27
N ARG A 209 6.62 -3.63 -22.53
CA ARG A 209 7.71 -3.35 -23.45
C ARG A 209 8.04 -1.86 -23.43
N PRO A 210 9.29 -1.46 -23.70
CA PRO A 210 9.63 -0.05 -23.78
C PRO A 210 8.86 0.61 -24.93
N VAL A 211 8.33 1.80 -24.67
CA VAL A 211 7.68 2.65 -25.70
C VAL A 211 8.71 3.48 -26.45
N SER A 212 9.90 3.69 -25.86
CA SER A 212 11.02 4.32 -26.55
C SER A 212 12.36 3.89 -25.95
N ILE A 213 13.40 3.91 -26.80
CA ILE A 213 14.80 3.67 -26.43
C ILE A 213 15.64 4.78 -27.05
N ARG A 214 16.48 5.42 -26.26
CA ARG A 214 17.38 6.44 -26.77
C ARG A 214 18.76 6.36 -26.11
N LYS A 215 19.80 6.69 -26.87
CA LYS A 215 21.15 6.79 -26.32
C LYS A 215 21.28 8.03 -25.43
N VAL A 216 21.75 7.86 -24.22
CA VAL A 216 22.00 8.92 -23.24
C VAL A 216 23.36 8.69 -22.59
N ASP A 217 24.28 9.62 -22.76
CA ASP A 217 25.67 9.55 -22.30
C ASP A 217 26.36 8.23 -22.75
N ASP A 218 26.84 7.43 -21.80
CA ASP A 218 27.51 6.14 -22.02
C ASP A 218 26.54 4.94 -21.99
N GLY A 219 25.22 5.18 -21.99
CA GLY A 219 24.18 4.13 -21.89
C GLY A 219 22.98 4.38 -22.77
N TYR A 220 21.92 3.68 -22.48
CA TYR A 220 20.61 3.77 -23.15
C TYR A 220 19.52 3.98 -22.12
N LEU A 221 18.63 4.90 -22.39
CA LEU A 221 17.44 5.15 -21.60
C LEU A 221 16.23 4.44 -22.24
N TYR A 222 15.62 3.56 -21.47
CA TYR A 222 14.38 2.86 -21.79
C TYR A 222 13.22 3.56 -21.07
N ASP A 223 12.17 3.91 -21.79
CA ASP A 223 10.93 4.46 -21.26
C ASP A 223 9.82 3.42 -21.42
N PHE A 224 9.15 3.07 -20.34
CA PHE A 224 8.05 2.10 -20.34
C PHE A 224 6.66 2.74 -20.41
N GLY A 225 6.57 4.07 -20.47
CA GLY A 225 5.34 4.82 -20.63
C GLY A 225 4.47 4.91 -19.37
N GLU A 226 4.73 4.11 -18.37
CA GLU A 226 3.99 4.07 -17.10
C GLU A 226 4.93 3.93 -15.90
N ASN A 227 4.68 4.70 -14.84
CA ASN A 227 5.31 4.50 -13.55
C ASN A 227 4.59 3.37 -12.78
N ASN A 228 5.32 2.39 -12.30
CA ASN A 228 4.80 1.24 -11.56
C ASN A 228 5.85 0.76 -10.54
N ALA A 229 5.51 -0.31 -9.79
CA ALA A 229 6.46 -1.10 -9.00
C ALA A 229 6.77 -2.42 -9.69
N GLY A 230 8.02 -2.90 -9.60
CA GLY A 230 8.42 -4.19 -10.15
C GLY A 230 9.91 -4.31 -10.42
N VAL A 231 10.29 -5.16 -11.37
CA VAL A 231 11.67 -5.40 -11.78
C VAL A 231 11.80 -5.48 -13.29
N CYS A 232 13.02 -5.34 -13.82
CA CYS A 232 13.29 -5.59 -15.23
C CYS A 232 13.85 -6.99 -15.46
N ARG A 233 13.30 -7.70 -16.44
CA ARG A 233 13.92 -8.89 -17.01
C ARG A 233 14.86 -8.47 -18.13
N LEU A 234 16.18 -8.72 -17.94
CA LEU A 234 17.22 -8.52 -18.94
C LEU A 234 17.31 -9.75 -19.82
N HIS A 235 17.43 -9.57 -21.14
CA HIS A 235 17.69 -10.62 -22.11
C HIS A 235 18.71 -10.15 -23.14
N VAL A 236 19.92 -10.69 -23.11
CA VAL A 236 21.01 -10.30 -24.01
C VAL A 236 21.94 -11.48 -24.33
N THR A 237 22.52 -11.46 -25.54
CA THR A 237 23.68 -12.31 -25.86
C THR A 237 24.95 -11.52 -25.59
N ALA A 238 25.85 -12.05 -24.75
CA ALA A 238 26.98 -11.32 -24.21
C ALA A 238 28.27 -12.16 -24.16
N GLU A 239 29.39 -11.48 -23.95
CA GLU A 239 30.67 -12.10 -23.59
C GLU A 239 30.78 -12.29 -22.08
N ALA A 240 31.55 -13.29 -21.65
CA ALA A 240 31.77 -13.53 -20.24
C ALA A 240 32.50 -12.32 -19.60
N GLY A 241 31.93 -11.79 -18.51
CA GLY A 241 32.46 -10.65 -17.79
C GLY A 241 31.93 -9.28 -18.26
N GLN A 242 31.15 -9.21 -19.36
CA GLN A 242 30.43 -7.97 -19.69
C GLN A 242 29.54 -7.61 -18.51
N THR A 243 29.69 -6.39 -18.01
CA THR A 243 28.92 -5.89 -16.86
C THR A 243 27.83 -4.94 -17.33
N ILE A 244 26.61 -5.24 -17.00
CA ILE A 244 25.42 -4.44 -17.31
C ILE A 244 24.90 -3.85 -16.00
N THR A 245 24.68 -2.53 -15.97
CA THR A 245 24.14 -1.81 -14.82
C THR A 245 22.85 -1.14 -15.21
N MET A 246 21.78 -1.40 -14.46
CA MET A 246 20.44 -0.83 -14.64
C MET A 246 20.14 0.10 -13.47
N HIS A 247 19.89 1.38 -13.76
CA HIS A 247 19.39 2.35 -12.80
C HIS A 247 17.92 2.66 -13.12
N HIS A 248 17.07 2.54 -12.13
CA HIS A 248 15.61 2.70 -12.25
C HIS A 248 15.21 4.04 -11.65
N GLY A 249 14.28 4.77 -12.29
CA GLY A 249 13.80 6.04 -11.77
C GLY A 249 12.48 6.49 -12.40
N GLU A 250 11.91 7.54 -11.81
CA GLU A 250 10.58 8.04 -12.12
C GLU A 250 10.62 9.33 -12.95
N HIS A 251 11.73 10.05 -12.91
CA HIS A 251 11.82 11.42 -13.40
C HIS A 251 13.03 11.63 -14.32
N LEU A 252 12.90 12.58 -15.22
CA LEU A 252 13.96 13.00 -16.15
C LEU A 252 14.22 14.50 -16.00
N ILE A 253 15.50 14.88 -15.89
CA ILE A 253 15.95 16.27 -16.02
C ILE A 253 16.78 16.38 -17.30
N ASP A 254 16.47 17.32 -18.17
CA ASP A 254 17.12 17.53 -19.48
C ASP A 254 17.22 16.21 -20.29
N GLY A 255 16.22 15.35 -20.12
CA GLY A 255 16.17 14.08 -20.82
C GLY A 255 17.11 13.00 -20.24
N LYS A 256 17.72 13.18 -19.11
CA LYS A 256 18.53 12.19 -18.37
C LYS A 256 17.78 11.71 -17.14
N LEU A 257 18.06 10.46 -16.73
CA LEU A 257 17.47 9.92 -15.52
C LEU A 257 17.89 10.74 -14.30
N ASP A 258 16.90 11.24 -13.59
CA ASP A 258 17.09 11.91 -12.30
C ASP A 258 16.98 10.89 -11.16
N LEU A 259 17.98 10.86 -10.30
CA LEU A 259 18.05 10.03 -9.09
C LEU A 259 18.18 10.89 -7.82
N THR A 260 18.02 12.22 -7.94
CA THR A 260 18.17 13.15 -6.80
C THR A 260 17.02 13.03 -5.81
N ASN A 261 15.87 12.51 -6.25
CA ASN A 261 14.72 12.26 -5.39
C ASN A 261 14.87 11.02 -4.47
N LEU A 262 16.00 10.31 -4.54
CA LEU A 262 16.30 9.17 -3.65
C LEU A 262 17.00 9.61 -2.34
N THR A 263 16.56 10.71 -1.77
CA THR A 263 17.23 11.44 -0.67
C THR A 263 17.29 10.73 0.68
N CYS A 264 16.44 9.71 0.89
CA CYS A 264 16.42 8.96 2.15
C CYS A 264 17.56 7.96 2.28
N ASP A 265 18.29 7.68 1.18
CA ASP A 265 19.44 6.80 1.13
C ASP A 265 20.73 7.62 1.30
N ARG A 266 21.47 7.33 2.36
CA ARG A 266 22.78 7.91 2.63
C ARG A 266 23.92 7.18 1.90
N THR A 267 23.62 6.06 1.23
CA THR A 267 24.61 5.18 0.59
C THR A 267 24.79 5.45 -0.91
N THR A 268 23.93 6.27 -1.53
CA THR A 268 23.96 6.62 -2.96
C THR A 268 23.84 5.45 -3.94
N GLY A 269 23.19 4.35 -3.54
CA GLY A 269 23.14 3.12 -4.33
C GLY A 269 21.73 2.60 -4.66
N SER A 270 20.68 3.30 -4.25
CA SER A 270 19.30 2.83 -4.40
C SER A 270 18.86 2.64 -5.86
N GLN A 271 17.91 1.75 -6.06
CA GLN A 271 17.27 1.46 -7.35
C GLN A 271 18.25 0.99 -8.45
N LYS A 272 19.27 0.17 -8.09
CA LYS A 272 20.34 -0.24 -9.00
C LYS A 272 20.54 -1.75 -9.01
N ASP A 273 20.43 -2.36 -10.19
CA ASP A 273 20.82 -3.76 -10.41
C ASP A 273 22.08 -3.84 -11.25
N VAL A 274 22.95 -4.78 -10.90
CA VAL A 274 24.20 -5.06 -11.62
C VAL A 274 24.25 -6.52 -12.03
N TYR A 275 24.41 -6.77 -13.31
CA TYR A 275 24.52 -8.12 -13.87
C TYR A 275 25.83 -8.34 -14.60
N ILE A 276 26.61 -9.34 -14.17
CA ILE A 276 27.86 -9.75 -14.81
C ILE A 276 27.58 -10.97 -15.67
N CYS A 277 27.68 -10.82 -17.00
CA CYS A 277 27.27 -11.81 -17.96
C CYS A 277 28.20 -13.04 -17.99
N LYS A 278 27.62 -14.20 -18.27
CA LYS A 278 28.33 -15.37 -18.82
C LYS A 278 28.41 -15.28 -20.36
N ALA A 279 29.24 -16.11 -20.99
CA ALA A 279 29.27 -16.18 -22.44
C ALA A 279 27.98 -16.76 -23.02
N GLY A 280 27.49 -16.15 -24.11
CA GLY A 280 26.28 -16.57 -24.81
C GLY A 280 25.01 -15.89 -24.30
N GLU A 281 23.91 -16.60 -24.32
CA GLU A 281 22.61 -16.09 -23.91
C GLU A 281 22.53 -15.86 -22.39
N ASN A 282 22.03 -14.71 -22.00
CA ASN A 282 21.81 -14.30 -20.61
C ASN A 282 20.36 -13.82 -20.45
N VAL A 283 19.65 -14.46 -19.50
CA VAL A 283 18.35 -14.02 -19.02
C VAL A 283 18.45 -13.81 -17.52
N TYR A 284 18.13 -12.62 -17.05
CA TYR A 284 18.19 -12.27 -15.63
C TYR A 284 16.96 -11.49 -15.20
N THR A 285 16.43 -11.87 -14.05
CA THR A 285 15.35 -11.15 -13.36
C THR A 285 15.75 -11.04 -11.90
N PRO A 286 15.81 -9.83 -11.32
CA PRO A 286 16.06 -9.64 -9.89
C PRO A 286 15.06 -10.46 -9.06
N THR A 287 15.52 -11.06 -7.95
CA THR A 287 14.78 -12.07 -7.20
C THR A 287 14.28 -11.55 -5.85
N PHE A 288 15.13 -10.79 -5.11
CA PHE A 288 14.89 -10.41 -3.71
C PHE A 288 14.74 -8.91 -3.52
N THR A 289 14.45 -8.17 -4.58
CA THR A 289 14.21 -6.72 -4.60
C THR A 289 13.03 -6.38 -5.51
N TYR A 290 12.60 -5.13 -5.47
CA TYR A 290 11.77 -4.49 -6.48
C TYR A 290 12.09 -3.00 -6.53
N HIS A 291 11.66 -2.31 -7.59
CA HIS A 291 11.90 -0.89 -7.83
C HIS A 291 10.59 -0.17 -8.17
N GLY A 292 10.56 1.16 -7.96
CA GLY A 292 9.51 2.04 -8.46
C GLY A 292 10.06 2.89 -9.60
N PHE A 293 9.50 2.77 -10.82
CA PHE A 293 10.09 3.46 -11.97
C PHE A 293 9.15 3.51 -13.18
N GLN A 294 9.44 4.46 -14.07
CA GLN A 294 8.99 4.48 -15.46
C GLN A 294 10.18 4.29 -16.40
N TYR A 295 11.37 4.75 -15.99
CA TYR A 295 12.56 4.80 -16.82
C TYR A 295 13.65 3.88 -16.28
N VAL A 296 14.44 3.29 -17.21
CA VAL A 296 15.65 2.56 -16.87
C VAL A 296 16.80 3.11 -17.70
N TRP A 297 17.84 3.62 -17.02
CA TRP A 297 19.10 3.94 -17.65
C TRP A 297 20.06 2.76 -17.50
N ILE A 298 20.35 2.12 -18.64
CA ILE A 298 21.17 0.92 -18.71
C ILE A 298 22.54 1.22 -19.33
N ARG A 299 23.59 0.79 -18.66
CA ARG A 299 24.97 0.91 -19.13
C ARG A 299 25.57 -0.47 -19.35
N GLY A 300 26.62 -0.51 -20.20
CA GLY A 300 27.34 -1.73 -20.51
C GLY A 300 26.74 -2.54 -21.67
N LEU A 301 25.62 -2.11 -22.27
CA LEU A 301 25.13 -2.67 -23.52
C LEU A 301 25.94 -2.16 -24.71
N ARG A 302 26.24 -3.06 -25.67
CA ARG A 302 26.70 -2.68 -26.99
C ARG A 302 25.54 -2.15 -27.84
N PRO A 303 25.78 -1.35 -28.89
CA PRO A 303 24.70 -0.78 -29.70
C PRO A 303 23.72 -1.80 -30.26
N GLU A 304 24.19 -2.95 -30.70
CA GLU A 304 23.36 -4.03 -31.25
C GLU A 304 22.51 -4.76 -30.20
N GLN A 305 22.85 -4.62 -28.93
CA GLN A 305 22.10 -5.21 -27.80
C GLN A 305 20.99 -4.29 -27.28
N ALA A 306 21.02 -2.99 -27.64
CA ALA A 306 20.05 -2.03 -27.16
C ALA A 306 18.76 -2.11 -27.98
N THR A 307 18.01 -3.16 -27.80
CA THR A 307 16.77 -3.48 -28.51
C THR A 307 15.55 -3.47 -27.58
N GLU A 308 14.34 -3.47 -28.12
CA GLU A 308 13.10 -3.56 -27.35
C GLU A 308 13.00 -4.89 -26.57
N ASP A 309 13.68 -5.95 -27.05
CA ASP A 309 13.69 -7.24 -26.37
C ASP A 309 14.72 -7.33 -25.23
N ALA A 310 15.65 -6.38 -25.14
CA ALA A 310 16.69 -6.42 -24.12
C ALA A 310 16.16 -6.23 -22.72
N LEU A 311 15.09 -5.45 -22.54
CA LEU A 311 14.44 -5.24 -21.25
C LEU A 311 12.93 -5.43 -21.36
N THR A 312 12.36 -6.15 -20.40
CA THR A 312 10.92 -6.25 -20.16
C THR A 312 10.64 -5.83 -18.73
N TYR A 313 9.74 -4.87 -18.54
CA TYR A 313 9.27 -4.49 -17.20
C TYR A 313 8.24 -5.50 -16.70
N LEU A 314 8.51 -6.12 -15.59
CA LEU A 314 7.60 -7.03 -14.89
C LEU A 314 6.95 -6.25 -13.74
N VAL A 315 5.72 -5.80 -13.94
CA VAL A 315 4.97 -5.05 -12.92
C VAL A 315 4.54 -5.99 -11.82
N MET A 316 4.92 -5.68 -10.58
CA MET A 316 4.77 -6.53 -9.41
C MET A 316 4.06 -5.80 -8.26
N HIS A 317 3.09 -6.48 -7.64
CA HIS A 317 2.48 -6.05 -6.38
C HIS A 317 1.79 -7.25 -5.70
N THR A 318 1.33 -7.08 -4.46
CA THR A 318 0.47 -8.08 -3.81
C THR A 318 -0.81 -8.25 -4.64
N GLN A 319 -1.16 -9.49 -4.92
CA GLN A 319 -2.36 -9.83 -5.72
C GLN A 319 -3.63 -9.47 -4.94
N LEU A 320 -4.15 -8.28 -5.19
CA LEU A 320 -5.40 -7.82 -4.58
C LEU A 320 -6.57 -8.08 -5.54
N PRO A 321 -7.55 -8.92 -5.20
CA PRO A 321 -8.72 -9.10 -6.04
C PRO A 321 -9.48 -7.79 -6.24
N VAL A 322 -9.91 -7.54 -7.49
CA VAL A 322 -10.69 -6.34 -7.84
C VAL A 322 -12.11 -6.47 -7.30
N ARG A 323 -12.59 -5.43 -6.63
CA ARG A 323 -13.94 -5.34 -6.05
C ARG A 323 -14.75 -4.13 -6.51
N GLY A 324 -14.19 -3.27 -7.33
CA GLY A 324 -14.89 -2.10 -7.84
C GLY A 324 -14.27 -1.60 -9.12
N GLY A 325 -14.98 -0.76 -9.82
CA GLY A 325 -14.52 -0.08 -11.03
C GLY A 325 -15.33 1.19 -11.27
N PHE A 326 -14.70 2.15 -11.94
CA PHE A 326 -15.29 3.42 -12.30
C PHE A 326 -14.82 3.83 -13.69
N ARG A 327 -15.72 4.45 -14.45
CA ARG A 327 -15.43 5.07 -15.74
C ARG A 327 -16.45 6.15 -16.06
N CYS A 328 -16.03 7.19 -16.79
CA CYS A 328 -16.94 8.22 -17.27
C CYS A 328 -16.52 8.72 -18.68
N SER A 329 -17.25 9.70 -19.21
CA SER A 329 -16.94 10.29 -20.52
C SER A 329 -15.83 11.35 -20.47
N ASP A 330 -15.39 11.77 -19.30
CA ASP A 330 -14.29 12.73 -19.13
C ASP A 330 -12.96 12.00 -19.02
N GLU A 331 -12.06 12.24 -19.99
CA GLU A 331 -10.76 11.57 -20.08
C GLU A 331 -9.82 11.97 -18.92
N THR A 332 -9.87 13.23 -18.48
CA THR A 332 -9.05 13.69 -17.34
C THR A 332 -9.42 12.97 -16.07
N VAL A 333 -10.72 12.81 -15.80
CA VAL A 333 -11.23 12.04 -14.64
C VAL A 333 -10.80 10.58 -14.72
N ASN A 334 -10.92 9.94 -15.90
CA ASN A 334 -10.49 8.55 -16.09
C ASN A 334 -8.99 8.38 -15.82
N ARG A 335 -8.15 9.28 -16.34
CA ARG A 335 -6.70 9.24 -16.11
C ARG A 335 -6.31 9.47 -14.64
N ILE A 336 -7.00 10.36 -13.94
CA ILE A 336 -6.80 10.55 -12.49
C ILE A 336 -7.16 9.26 -11.73
N HIS A 337 -8.29 8.64 -12.10
CA HIS A 337 -8.71 7.37 -11.52
C HIS A 337 -7.69 6.24 -11.77
N GLU A 338 -7.23 6.08 -13.01
CA GLU A 338 -6.20 5.09 -13.38
C GLU A 338 -4.89 5.32 -12.63
N ALA A 339 -4.44 6.59 -12.52
CA ALA A 339 -3.26 6.97 -11.75
C ALA A 339 -3.42 6.61 -10.27
N SER A 340 -4.61 6.84 -9.70
CA SER A 340 -4.93 6.46 -8.31
C SER A 340 -4.86 4.94 -8.11
N MET A 341 -5.46 4.14 -9.01
CA MET A 341 -5.42 2.67 -8.92
C MET A 341 -3.98 2.16 -9.08
N ARG A 342 -3.22 2.72 -10.01
CA ARG A 342 -1.83 2.33 -10.25
C ARG A 342 -0.94 2.67 -9.05
N SER A 343 -1.10 3.85 -8.44
CA SER A 343 -0.37 4.20 -7.21
C SER A 343 -0.74 3.29 -6.04
N THR A 344 -2.02 2.95 -5.90
CA THR A 344 -2.47 2.04 -4.84
C THR A 344 -1.82 0.66 -4.97
N LEU A 345 -1.80 0.08 -6.18
CA LEU A 345 -1.20 -1.23 -6.42
C LEU A 345 0.34 -1.19 -6.31
N SER A 346 0.98 -0.16 -6.87
CA SER A 346 2.44 0.02 -6.77
C SER A 346 2.93 0.12 -5.33
N ASN A 347 2.10 0.68 -4.44
CA ASN A 347 2.36 0.84 -3.03
C ASN A 347 1.72 -0.27 -2.17
N PHE A 348 1.51 -1.45 -2.75
CA PHE A 348 0.97 -2.60 -2.01
C PHE A 348 1.86 -3.83 -2.23
N VAL A 349 3.06 -3.82 -1.62
CA VAL A 349 3.97 -4.96 -1.60
C VAL A 349 4.03 -5.51 -0.19
N HIS A 350 3.31 -6.60 0.07
CA HIS A 350 2.97 -7.19 1.36
C HIS A 350 1.96 -6.37 2.16
N PHE A 351 2.21 -5.09 2.41
CA PHE A 351 1.36 -4.13 3.13
C PHE A 351 1.39 -2.78 2.41
N PRO A 352 0.52 -1.84 2.78
CA PRO A 352 0.58 -0.49 2.20
C PRO A 352 1.91 0.19 2.52
N THR A 353 2.61 0.64 1.49
CA THR A 353 3.83 1.47 1.60
C THR A 353 3.53 2.89 1.14
N ASP A 354 4.39 3.83 1.51
CA ASP A 354 4.31 5.22 1.07
C ASP A 354 4.67 5.38 -0.41
N CYS A 355 5.84 4.85 -0.80
CA CYS A 355 6.36 4.94 -2.16
C CYS A 355 7.19 3.70 -2.54
N PRO A 356 7.24 3.30 -3.84
CA PRO A 356 7.93 2.08 -4.26
C PRO A 356 9.41 2.29 -4.58
N GLN A 357 9.89 3.55 -4.72
CA GLN A 357 11.24 3.81 -5.21
C GLN A 357 12.26 4.08 -4.10
N ARG A 358 11.96 4.91 -3.08
CA ARG A 358 12.96 5.36 -2.11
C ARG A 358 12.80 4.80 -0.70
N GLU A 359 11.55 4.73 -0.19
CA GLU A 359 11.30 4.34 1.19
C GLU A 359 10.85 2.91 1.34
N LYS A 360 9.78 2.52 0.63
CA LYS A 360 9.17 1.19 0.73
C LYS A 360 8.78 0.84 2.16
N ASN A 361 8.27 1.85 2.89
CA ASN A 361 7.94 1.78 4.31
C ASN A 361 6.44 1.71 4.55
N GLY A 362 6.02 1.00 5.58
CA GLY A 362 4.65 0.98 6.04
C GLY A 362 4.30 2.24 6.84
N TRP A 363 4.26 3.41 6.18
CA TRP A 363 3.80 4.64 6.77
C TRP A 363 2.32 4.54 7.13
N THR A 364 2.00 4.90 8.37
CA THR A 364 0.68 4.60 8.94
C THR A 364 -0.41 5.52 8.40
N ALA A 365 -0.12 6.81 8.13
CA ALA A 365 -1.08 7.72 7.53
C ALA A 365 -1.44 7.34 6.10
N ASP A 366 -0.46 6.95 5.29
CA ASP A 366 -0.68 6.56 3.89
C ASP A 366 -1.73 5.48 3.77
N ALA A 367 -1.62 4.45 4.59
CA ALA A 367 -2.59 3.37 4.66
C ALA A 367 -3.96 3.83 5.20
N ALA A 368 -3.98 4.70 6.23
CA ALA A 368 -5.22 5.19 6.82
C ALA A 368 -6.01 6.07 5.82
N LEU A 369 -5.33 6.99 5.16
CA LEU A 369 -5.91 7.88 4.15
C LEU A 369 -6.39 7.12 2.91
N SER A 370 -5.68 6.04 2.55
CA SER A 370 -5.99 5.21 1.39
C SER A 370 -6.99 4.09 1.65
N ALA A 371 -7.34 3.82 2.92
CA ALA A 371 -8.16 2.66 3.28
C ALA A 371 -9.51 2.60 2.56
N GLU A 372 -10.17 3.74 2.39
CA GLU A 372 -11.51 3.80 1.80
C GLU A 372 -11.47 3.46 0.30
N HIS A 373 -10.66 4.16 -0.50
CA HIS A 373 -10.60 3.87 -1.93
C HIS A 373 -10.02 2.46 -2.19
N THR A 374 -9.05 2.00 -1.40
CA THR A 374 -8.55 0.63 -1.52
C THR A 374 -9.65 -0.40 -1.29
N LEU A 375 -10.51 -0.22 -0.27
CA LEU A 375 -11.64 -1.13 0.00
C LEU A 375 -12.79 -0.99 -1.00
N LEU A 376 -12.95 0.16 -1.64
CA LEU A 376 -13.92 0.35 -2.71
C LEU A 376 -13.53 -0.42 -3.98
N TYR A 377 -12.25 -0.45 -4.31
CA TYR A 377 -11.78 -1.01 -5.59
C TYR A 377 -11.11 -2.37 -5.47
N PHE A 378 -10.59 -2.74 -4.30
CA PHE A 378 -9.84 -3.98 -4.08
C PHE A 378 -10.28 -4.73 -2.82
N ALA A 379 -9.71 -5.93 -2.63
CA ALA A 379 -9.92 -6.78 -1.47
C ALA A 379 -8.62 -6.94 -0.64
N PRO A 380 -8.19 -5.92 0.14
CA PRO A 380 -6.98 -5.95 0.95
C PRO A 380 -7.18 -6.59 2.34
N GLU A 381 -8.34 -7.16 2.64
CA GLU A 381 -8.79 -7.49 3.99
C GLU A 381 -7.77 -8.35 4.76
N ARG A 382 -7.23 -9.40 4.12
CA ARG A 382 -6.25 -10.31 4.74
C ARG A 382 -4.94 -9.58 5.05
N CYS A 383 -4.44 -8.79 4.09
CA CYS A 383 -3.23 -7.98 4.28
C CYS A 383 -3.42 -6.95 5.39
N TYR A 384 -4.58 -6.29 5.47
CA TYR A 384 -4.89 -5.33 6.53
C TYR A 384 -4.96 -5.99 7.90
N HIS A 385 -5.53 -7.19 8.02
CA HIS A 385 -5.53 -7.93 9.28
C HIS A 385 -4.11 -8.27 9.77
N GLU A 386 -3.24 -8.71 8.88
CA GLU A 386 -1.87 -9.06 9.25
C GLU A 386 -1.02 -7.81 9.52
N TRP A 387 -1.23 -6.74 8.77
CA TRP A 387 -0.53 -5.48 9.06
C TRP A 387 -0.99 -4.85 10.38
N LEU A 388 -2.29 -4.89 10.69
CA LEU A 388 -2.82 -4.51 12.01
C LEU A 388 -2.21 -5.36 13.16
N ARG A 389 -1.87 -6.64 12.92
CA ARG A 389 -1.11 -7.46 13.89
C ARG A 389 0.27 -6.84 14.14
N ASN A 390 0.97 -6.44 13.10
CA ASN A 390 2.28 -5.80 13.22
C ASN A 390 2.18 -4.41 13.89
N ILE A 391 1.15 -3.61 13.60
CA ILE A 391 0.88 -2.33 14.28
C ILE A 391 0.70 -2.55 15.78
N ARG A 392 -0.16 -3.48 16.20
CA ARG A 392 -0.35 -3.82 17.62
C ARG A 392 0.94 -4.28 18.31
N GLY A 393 1.71 -5.09 17.60
CA GLY A 393 2.99 -5.59 18.12
C GLY A 393 4.08 -4.52 18.21
N SER A 394 3.96 -3.45 17.43
CA SER A 394 4.88 -2.31 17.45
C SER A 394 4.48 -1.24 18.49
N GLN A 395 3.29 -1.34 19.08
CA GLN A 395 2.82 -0.40 20.09
C GLN A 395 3.71 -0.41 21.34
N ALA A 396 4.20 0.75 21.73
CA ALA A 396 5.06 0.90 22.90
C ALA A 396 4.32 0.62 24.25
N PRO A 397 5.04 0.38 25.35
CA PRO A 397 4.42 0.10 26.65
C PRO A 397 3.49 1.21 27.15
N ASP A 398 3.75 2.47 26.82
CA ASP A 398 2.91 3.62 27.16
C ASP A 398 1.66 3.77 26.27
N GLY A 399 1.53 2.95 25.24
CA GLY A 399 0.41 3.01 24.29
C GLY A 399 0.67 3.77 23.00
N SER A 400 1.81 4.46 22.87
CA SER A 400 2.18 5.19 21.64
C SER A 400 2.40 4.25 20.46
N LEU A 401 2.25 4.78 19.24
CA LEU A 401 2.48 4.08 17.98
C LEU A 401 3.64 4.73 17.22
N PRO A 402 4.42 3.95 16.46
CA PRO A 402 5.38 4.53 15.52
C PRO A 402 4.69 4.92 14.22
N GLY A 403 5.22 5.92 13.52
CA GLY A 403 4.70 6.33 12.21
C GLY A 403 4.96 5.32 11.08
N ILE A 404 5.90 4.37 11.29
CA ILE A 404 6.30 3.34 10.31
C ILE A 404 6.20 1.95 10.94
N VAL A 405 5.59 1.00 10.23
CA VAL A 405 5.45 -0.39 10.70
C VAL A 405 5.75 -1.36 9.54
N PRO A 406 6.73 -2.30 9.69
CA PRO A 406 7.63 -2.53 10.83
C PRO A 406 8.53 -1.34 11.14
N THR A 407 8.99 -1.22 12.41
CA THR A 407 9.83 -0.13 12.89
C THR A 407 11.14 -0.63 13.50
N ALA A 408 12.19 0.19 13.35
CA ALA A 408 13.45 0.03 14.09
C ALA A 408 13.48 0.81 15.43
N GLY A 409 12.35 1.34 15.84
CA GLY A 409 12.25 2.26 16.99
C GLY A 409 12.15 3.73 16.57
N TRP A 410 12.35 4.03 15.30
CA TRP A 410 12.13 5.36 14.71
C TRP A 410 10.63 5.64 14.54
N GLY A 411 10.23 6.90 14.63
CA GLY A 411 8.85 7.33 14.39
C GLY A 411 7.99 7.49 15.65
N PHE A 412 8.50 7.24 16.86
CA PHE A 412 7.77 7.52 18.11
C PHE A 412 7.87 8.98 18.57
N ALA A 413 8.97 9.65 18.23
CA ALA A 413 9.19 11.06 18.57
C ALA A 413 8.84 12.00 17.41
N TRP A 414 8.83 11.48 16.20
CA TRP A 414 8.49 12.18 14.97
C TRP A 414 7.87 11.19 13.98
N GLY A 415 6.96 11.61 13.11
CA GLY A 415 6.31 10.73 12.14
C GLY A 415 5.10 10.00 12.70
N ASN A 416 4.57 10.39 13.85
CA ASN A 416 3.41 9.83 14.54
C ASN A 416 2.38 10.93 14.81
N GLY A 417 1.54 10.77 15.82
CA GLY A 417 0.48 11.69 16.25
C GLY A 417 -0.89 11.32 15.69
N PRO A 418 -1.97 11.99 16.14
CA PRO A 418 -3.35 11.56 15.82
C PRO A 418 -3.63 11.39 14.33
N ALA A 419 -3.02 12.21 13.46
CA ALA A 419 -3.20 12.13 12.01
C ALA A 419 -2.56 10.86 11.39
N TRP A 420 -1.52 10.29 12.00
CA TRP A 420 -0.86 9.05 11.59
C TRP A 420 -1.35 7.84 12.39
N ASP A 421 -1.45 8.01 13.70
CA ASP A 421 -1.87 6.95 14.64
C ASP A 421 -3.33 6.53 14.44
N CYS A 422 -4.14 7.34 13.73
CA CYS A 422 -5.52 7.01 13.34
C CYS A 422 -5.62 5.68 12.60
N VAL A 423 -4.55 5.16 12.01
CA VAL A 423 -4.51 3.87 11.32
C VAL A 423 -5.06 2.71 12.18
N LEU A 424 -4.74 2.69 13.49
CA LEU A 424 -5.22 1.67 14.42
C LEU A 424 -6.75 1.69 14.57
N PHE A 425 -7.39 2.80 14.23
CA PHE A 425 -8.85 3.01 14.31
C PHE A 425 -9.50 3.02 12.93
N TRP A 426 -8.92 3.74 11.97
CA TRP A 426 -9.52 3.91 10.64
C TRP A 426 -9.55 2.63 9.83
N LEU A 427 -8.49 1.78 9.87
CA LEU A 427 -8.51 0.50 9.16
C LEU A 427 -9.57 -0.46 9.71
N PRO A 428 -9.63 -0.76 11.03
CA PRO A 428 -10.71 -1.60 11.57
C PRO A 428 -12.08 -1.01 11.37
N TYR A 429 -12.22 0.33 11.45
CA TYR A 429 -13.49 1.01 11.18
C TYR A 429 -13.91 0.84 9.72
N ALA A 430 -13.01 1.05 8.76
CA ALA A 430 -13.29 0.85 7.35
C ALA A 430 -13.62 -0.62 7.02
N LEU A 431 -12.89 -1.59 7.60
CA LEU A 431 -13.22 -3.02 7.47
C LEU A 431 -14.61 -3.34 8.04
N MET A 432 -14.97 -2.77 9.18
CA MET A 432 -16.32 -2.89 9.74
C MET A 432 -17.36 -2.27 8.82
N GLN A 433 -17.08 -1.09 8.25
CA GLN A 433 -17.98 -0.35 7.37
C GLN A 433 -18.21 -1.07 6.03
N TYR A 434 -17.15 -1.42 5.34
CA TYR A 434 -17.22 -1.95 3.97
C TYR A 434 -17.35 -3.48 3.89
N ARG A 435 -17.06 -4.21 4.97
CA ARG A 435 -17.04 -5.69 5.00
C ARG A 435 -17.83 -6.31 6.14
N ASN A 436 -18.41 -5.48 7.04
CA ASN A 436 -19.05 -5.94 8.29
C ASN A 436 -18.08 -6.78 9.15
N ASP A 437 -16.79 -6.49 9.09
CA ASP A 437 -15.74 -7.25 9.75
C ASP A 437 -15.54 -6.77 11.19
N LEU A 438 -16.27 -7.37 12.12
CA LEU A 438 -16.12 -7.10 13.55
C LEU A 438 -14.90 -7.79 14.17
N ASP A 439 -14.26 -8.73 13.48
CA ASP A 439 -13.04 -9.37 14.00
C ASP A 439 -11.84 -8.42 13.91
N ALA A 440 -11.79 -7.57 12.91
CA ALA A 440 -10.83 -6.48 12.86
C ALA A 440 -10.93 -5.59 14.12
N VAL A 441 -12.16 -5.28 14.55
CA VAL A 441 -12.39 -4.49 15.78
C VAL A 441 -12.01 -5.28 17.03
N ARG A 442 -12.48 -6.53 17.19
CA ARG A 442 -12.22 -7.35 18.39
C ARG A 442 -10.75 -7.57 18.66
N LYS A 443 -9.99 -7.90 17.59
CA LYS A 443 -8.54 -8.17 17.68
C LYS A 443 -7.73 -6.92 18.04
N ASN A 444 -8.20 -5.72 17.69
CA ASN A 444 -7.50 -4.47 17.94
C ASN A 444 -8.00 -3.70 19.18
N ALA A 445 -9.11 -4.10 19.78
CA ALA A 445 -9.80 -3.35 20.82
C ALA A 445 -8.94 -3.05 22.06
N HIS A 446 -7.99 -3.94 22.43
CA HIS A 446 -7.09 -3.70 23.56
C HIS A 446 -6.02 -2.65 23.19
N ALA A 447 -5.46 -2.73 22.01
CA ALA A 447 -4.48 -1.74 21.52
C ALA A 447 -5.12 -0.36 21.36
N MET A 448 -6.36 -0.30 20.85
CA MET A 448 -7.13 0.94 20.77
C MET A 448 -7.31 1.58 22.15
N LEU A 449 -7.69 0.80 23.17
CA LEU A 449 -7.87 1.32 24.53
C LEU A 449 -6.57 1.89 25.09
N ARG A 450 -5.46 1.16 24.94
CA ARG A 450 -4.13 1.63 25.38
C ARG A 450 -3.73 2.93 24.66
N TYR A 451 -4.07 3.07 23.38
CA TYR A 451 -3.81 4.32 22.68
C TYR A 451 -4.67 5.47 23.20
N LEU A 452 -5.96 5.23 23.50
CA LEU A 452 -6.81 6.26 24.12
C LEU A 452 -6.27 6.69 25.50
N ASP A 453 -5.77 5.76 26.31
CA ASP A 453 -5.10 6.08 27.57
C ASP A 453 -3.84 6.93 27.33
N TYR A 454 -3.01 6.58 26.34
CA TYR A 454 -1.86 7.39 25.93
C TYR A 454 -2.29 8.79 25.46
N LEU A 455 -3.32 8.89 24.63
CA LEU A 455 -3.84 10.16 24.11
C LEU A 455 -4.24 11.12 25.25
N THR A 456 -4.82 10.60 26.33
CA THR A 456 -5.17 11.43 27.51
C THR A 456 -3.95 12.08 28.14
N THR A 457 -2.76 11.47 28.06
CA THR A 457 -1.50 12.03 28.59
C THR A 457 -0.95 13.18 27.76
N LYS A 458 -1.48 13.38 26.54
CA LYS A 458 -1.07 14.42 25.58
C LYS A 458 -2.00 15.64 25.60
N ILE A 459 -3.10 15.57 26.33
CA ILE A 459 -4.05 16.68 26.44
C ILE A 459 -3.41 17.85 27.20
N ARG A 460 -3.41 19.00 26.57
CA ARG A 460 -2.90 20.26 27.11
C ARG A 460 -3.90 20.89 28.09
N PRO A 461 -3.49 21.90 28.85
CA PRO A 461 -4.43 22.61 29.78
C PRO A 461 -5.64 23.24 29.09
N ASP A 462 -5.54 23.57 27.78
CA ASP A 462 -6.64 24.09 26.96
C ASP A 462 -7.56 23.00 26.43
N GLY A 463 -7.30 21.73 26.75
CA GLY A 463 -8.04 20.56 26.30
C GLY A 463 -7.73 20.11 24.88
N LEU A 464 -6.75 20.70 24.22
CA LEU A 464 -6.31 20.36 22.86
C LEU A 464 -5.10 19.42 22.89
N VAL A 465 -4.79 18.84 21.74
CA VAL A 465 -3.54 18.09 21.49
C VAL A 465 -2.81 18.69 20.30
N ALA A 466 -1.48 18.63 20.33
CA ALA A 466 -0.63 19.08 19.24
C ALA A 466 0.71 18.31 19.32
N PHE A 467 0.82 17.20 18.60
CA PHE A 467 2.04 16.39 18.53
C PHE A 467 2.04 15.52 17.28
N GLY A 468 3.22 15.26 16.73
CA GLY A 468 3.38 14.46 15.52
C GLY A 468 3.25 15.29 14.25
N LEU A 469 2.68 14.68 13.21
CA LEU A 469 2.53 15.29 11.87
C LEU A 469 1.09 15.76 11.66
N GLY A 470 0.93 16.88 10.93
CA GLY A 470 -0.35 17.50 10.62
C GLY A 470 -0.78 17.33 9.17
N ASP A 471 -1.29 18.41 8.57
CA ASP A 471 -1.76 18.44 7.17
C ASP A 471 -0.58 18.42 6.18
N TRP A 472 0.04 17.26 6.02
CA TRP A 472 1.26 17.02 5.27
C TRP A 472 1.13 17.40 3.80
N CYS A 473 2.22 17.81 3.14
CA CYS A 473 2.30 18.17 1.74
C CYS A 473 1.27 19.22 1.28
N PRO A 474 1.13 20.39 1.94
CA PRO A 474 0.23 21.43 1.45
C PRO A 474 0.70 21.96 0.10
N ALA A 475 -0.26 22.26 -0.79
CA ALA A 475 0.02 22.64 -2.16
C ALA A 475 0.97 23.85 -2.25
N GLY A 476 2.06 23.70 -3.05
CA GLY A 476 3.06 24.75 -3.30
C GLY A 476 4.01 25.03 -2.15
N ARG A 477 4.05 24.19 -1.12
CA ARG A 477 4.89 24.33 0.07
C ARG A 477 5.71 23.10 0.35
N GLY A 478 6.68 23.18 1.26
CA GLY A 478 7.36 22.01 1.79
C GLY A 478 6.41 21.11 2.59
N CYS A 479 6.62 19.82 2.58
CA CYS A 479 5.71 18.84 3.16
C CYS A 479 5.30 19.14 4.63
N GLY A 480 6.23 19.61 5.45
CA GLY A 480 5.97 19.97 6.84
C GLY A 480 5.55 21.43 7.09
N ASP A 481 5.35 22.23 6.06
CA ASP A 481 5.01 23.65 6.15
C ASP A 481 3.48 23.85 6.15
N TYR A 482 2.84 23.42 7.24
CA TYR A 482 1.38 23.34 7.35
C TYR A 482 0.70 24.69 7.27
N LEU A 483 -0.42 24.77 6.53
CA LEU A 483 -1.35 25.90 6.55
C LEU A 483 -2.30 25.81 7.75
N ALA A 484 -2.84 24.63 8.01
CA ALA A 484 -3.68 24.39 9.16
C ALA A 484 -2.84 24.19 10.42
N PRO A 485 -3.14 24.87 11.54
CA PRO A 485 -2.41 24.70 12.78
C PRO A 485 -2.46 23.26 13.30
N LEU A 486 -1.33 22.75 13.81
CA LEU A 486 -1.20 21.37 14.29
C LEU A 486 -2.20 21.04 15.41
N GLU A 487 -2.43 21.98 16.34
CA GLU A 487 -3.42 21.81 17.41
C GLU A 487 -4.85 21.63 16.88
N LEU A 488 -5.18 22.19 15.71
CA LEU A 488 -6.48 22.00 15.09
C LEU A 488 -6.60 20.62 14.45
N THR A 489 -5.65 20.29 13.56
CA THR A 489 -5.68 19.02 12.82
C THR A 489 -5.61 17.84 13.77
N ASP A 490 -4.69 17.87 14.74
CA ASP A 490 -4.53 16.78 15.71
C ASP A 490 -5.73 16.65 16.64
N SER A 491 -6.31 17.75 17.12
CA SER A 491 -7.48 17.69 18.00
C SER A 491 -8.72 17.20 17.26
N ILE A 492 -8.91 17.56 15.99
CA ILE A 492 -9.99 17.01 15.16
C ILE A 492 -9.77 15.52 14.91
N MET A 493 -8.55 15.09 14.58
CA MET A 493 -8.22 13.69 14.37
C MET A 493 -8.38 12.87 15.66
N ALA A 494 -7.95 13.41 16.81
CA ALA A 494 -8.17 12.79 18.12
C ALA A 494 -9.66 12.63 18.45
N MET A 495 -10.46 13.66 18.18
CA MET A 495 -11.92 13.59 18.32
C MET A 495 -12.54 12.48 17.44
N ASP A 496 -12.12 12.39 16.17
CA ASP A 496 -12.63 11.37 15.25
C ASP A 496 -12.19 9.96 15.65
N ILE A 497 -10.92 9.77 16.05
CA ILE A 497 -10.42 8.51 16.64
C ILE A 497 -11.33 8.07 17.79
N CYS A 498 -11.64 8.98 18.71
CA CYS A 498 -12.48 8.68 19.87
C CYS A 498 -13.92 8.33 19.48
N ARG A 499 -14.52 9.03 18.50
CA ARG A 499 -15.86 8.72 17.97
C ARG A 499 -15.92 7.33 17.32
N LYS A 500 -14.96 7.03 16.46
CA LYS A 500 -14.86 5.71 15.82
C LYS A 500 -14.63 4.59 16.84
N ALA A 501 -13.79 4.83 17.84
CA ALA A 501 -13.58 3.90 18.94
C ALA A 501 -14.87 3.64 19.72
N ALA A 502 -15.65 4.69 20.05
CA ALA A 502 -16.91 4.56 20.75
C ALA A 502 -17.90 3.70 19.97
N GLU A 503 -18.05 3.93 18.67
CA GLU A 503 -18.93 3.10 17.82
C GLU A 503 -18.42 1.66 17.74
N MET A 504 -17.14 1.42 17.47
CA MET A 504 -16.54 0.11 17.38
C MET A 504 -16.69 -0.67 18.68
N PHE A 505 -16.40 -0.08 19.83
CA PHE A 505 -16.59 -0.71 21.14
C PHE A 505 -18.05 -1.06 21.41
N ARG A 506 -18.98 -0.17 21.06
CA ARG A 506 -20.42 -0.43 21.14
C ARG A 506 -20.82 -1.64 20.29
N ARG A 507 -20.33 -1.73 19.06
CA ARG A 507 -20.64 -2.82 18.11
C ARG A 507 -20.16 -4.19 18.60
N ILE A 508 -19.10 -4.24 19.41
CA ILE A 508 -18.57 -5.47 20.01
C ILE A 508 -18.99 -5.69 21.49
N GLY A 509 -19.94 -4.89 21.98
CA GLY A 509 -20.53 -5.05 23.32
C GLY A 509 -19.70 -4.49 24.47
N ARG A 510 -18.65 -3.69 24.23
CA ARG A 510 -17.80 -3.07 25.25
C ARG A 510 -18.34 -1.71 25.69
N GLN A 511 -19.45 -1.70 26.40
CA GLN A 511 -20.21 -0.46 26.73
C GLN A 511 -19.39 0.57 27.55
N LYS A 512 -18.60 0.11 28.55
CA LYS A 512 -17.79 1.04 29.37
C LYS A 512 -16.71 1.74 28.55
N GLN A 513 -16.03 1.01 27.66
CA GLN A 513 -15.02 1.56 26.78
C GLN A 513 -15.65 2.48 25.72
N SER A 514 -16.85 2.14 25.24
CA SER A 514 -17.63 3.00 24.35
C SER A 514 -17.97 4.33 25.01
N ALA A 515 -18.45 4.33 26.25
CA ALA A 515 -18.78 5.54 26.99
C ALA A 515 -17.53 6.41 27.21
N PHE A 516 -16.43 5.82 27.68
CA PHE A 516 -15.17 6.53 27.87
C PHE A 516 -14.69 7.23 26.57
N ALA A 517 -14.72 6.52 25.44
CA ALA A 517 -14.30 7.09 24.17
C ALA A 517 -15.26 8.19 23.70
N ALA A 518 -16.56 8.06 23.94
CA ALA A 518 -17.55 9.09 23.61
C ALA A 518 -17.37 10.38 24.45
N GLU A 519 -17.17 10.24 25.76
CA GLU A 519 -16.89 11.36 26.66
C GLU A 519 -15.62 12.12 26.24
N LEU A 520 -14.56 11.39 25.84
CA LEU A 520 -13.32 11.98 25.36
C LEU A 520 -13.51 12.72 24.03
N ALA A 521 -14.31 12.15 23.10
CA ALA A 521 -14.65 12.80 21.84
C ALA A 521 -15.42 14.12 22.05
N ASP A 522 -16.38 14.12 22.98
CA ASP A 522 -17.17 15.33 23.32
C ASP A 522 -16.26 16.38 23.96
N ALA A 523 -15.35 15.99 24.84
CA ALA A 523 -14.38 16.91 25.45
C ALA A 523 -13.49 17.59 24.38
N PHE A 524 -12.94 16.81 23.43
CA PHE A 524 -12.18 17.39 22.31
C PHE A 524 -13.04 18.33 21.47
N ARG A 525 -14.26 17.95 21.14
CA ARG A 525 -15.16 18.81 20.37
C ARG A 525 -15.39 20.16 21.07
N GLN A 526 -15.65 20.13 22.36
CA GLN A 526 -15.86 21.35 23.14
C GLN A 526 -14.60 22.21 23.19
N SER A 527 -13.42 21.62 23.39
CA SER A 527 -12.14 22.33 23.41
C SER A 527 -11.82 22.97 22.05
N ILE A 528 -12.07 22.28 20.94
CA ILE A 528 -11.94 22.83 19.59
C ILE A 528 -12.87 24.02 19.42
N ARG A 529 -14.15 23.88 19.76
CA ARG A 529 -15.18 24.92 19.65
C ARG A 529 -14.84 26.18 20.49
N SER A 530 -14.30 25.96 21.68
CA SER A 530 -13.97 27.08 22.61
C SER A 530 -12.69 27.82 22.26
N ASN A 531 -11.70 27.13 21.64
CA ASN A 531 -10.36 27.71 21.49
C ASN A 531 -9.97 27.99 20.03
N LEU A 532 -10.63 27.34 19.05
CA LEU A 532 -10.18 27.34 17.65
C LEU A 532 -11.23 27.86 16.66
N ILE A 533 -12.39 28.34 17.13
CA ILE A 533 -13.42 28.98 16.30
C ILE A 533 -13.62 30.41 16.71
N ASP A 534 -13.56 31.31 15.75
CA ASP A 534 -14.02 32.68 15.89
C ASP A 534 -15.53 32.71 15.59
N TRP A 535 -16.34 32.88 16.63
CA TRP A 535 -17.81 32.83 16.54
C TRP A 535 -18.42 34.08 15.92
N GLU A 536 -17.71 35.20 15.82
CA GLU A 536 -18.20 36.41 15.15
C GLU A 536 -18.09 36.23 13.61
N THR A 537 -17.04 35.62 13.16
CA THR A 537 -16.75 35.42 11.74
C THR A 537 -17.08 33.99 11.23
N MET A 538 -17.25 33.05 12.13
CA MET A 538 -17.38 31.61 11.85
C MET A 538 -16.15 30.99 11.17
N LEU A 539 -14.99 31.61 11.30
CA LEU A 539 -13.71 31.12 10.81
C LEU A 539 -13.04 30.18 11.82
N VAL A 540 -12.48 29.11 11.31
CA VAL A 540 -11.65 28.19 12.07
C VAL A 540 -10.20 28.65 12.02
N LYS A 541 -9.48 28.54 13.14
CA LYS A 541 -8.06 28.95 13.27
C LYS A 541 -7.21 28.38 12.11
N GLY A 542 -6.35 29.22 11.55
CA GLY A 542 -5.59 28.95 10.33
C GLY A 542 -6.19 29.61 9.10
N ASN A 543 -7.51 29.90 9.07
CA ASN A 543 -8.22 30.59 7.99
C ASN A 543 -7.87 30.01 6.60
N CYS A 544 -7.84 28.69 6.50
CA CYS A 544 -7.49 27.96 5.28
C CYS A 544 -8.52 26.89 4.94
N GLN A 545 -8.46 26.39 3.71
CA GLN A 545 -9.40 25.37 3.22
C GLN A 545 -9.41 24.12 4.12
N THR A 546 -8.23 23.62 4.52
CA THR A 546 -8.12 22.45 5.42
C THR A 546 -8.83 22.66 6.73
N SER A 547 -8.55 23.77 7.42
CA SER A 547 -9.14 24.08 8.73
C SER A 547 -10.66 24.08 8.67
N GLN A 548 -11.21 24.81 7.69
CA GLN A 548 -12.65 24.99 7.55
C GLN A 548 -13.35 23.69 7.09
N ALA A 549 -12.76 23.00 6.11
CA ALA A 549 -13.31 21.74 5.58
C ALA A 549 -13.27 20.62 6.62
N MET A 550 -12.18 20.46 7.37
CA MET A 550 -12.09 19.43 8.42
C MET A 550 -13.13 19.68 9.53
N ALA A 551 -13.30 20.93 9.97
CA ALA A 551 -14.29 21.25 11.01
C ALA A 551 -15.73 20.93 10.56
N LEU A 552 -16.07 21.20 9.31
CA LEU A 552 -17.36 20.83 8.71
C LEU A 552 -17.52 19.30 8.58
N TYR A 553 -16.54 18.64 7.98
CA TYR A 553 -16.59 17.21 7.71
C TYR A 553 -16.69 16.36 8.97
N PHE A 554 -15.92 16.71 10.00
CA PHE A 554 -15.91 16.01 11.28
C PHE A 554 -16.92 16.53 12.30
N HIS A 555 -17.93 17.31 11.85
CA HIS A 555 -19.05 17.78 12.66
C HIS A 555 -18.62 18.49 13.96
N VAL A 556 -17.66 19.43 13.83
CA VAL A 556 -17.29 20.33 14.91
C VAL A 556 -18.41 21.35 15.16
N PHE A 557 -19.01 21.85 14.08
CA PHE A 557 -20.16 22.75 14.10
C PHE A 557 -21.48 22.01 14.43
N GLU A 558 -22.45 22.74 14.99
CA GLU A 558 -23.83 22.28 15.07
C GLU A 558 -24.52 22.48 13.71
N GLU A 559 -25.62 21.77 13.48
CA GLU A 559 -26.36 21.82 12.21
C GLU A 559 -26.78 23.25 11.84
N THR A 560 -27.19 24.06 12.84
CA THR A 560 -27.60 25.47 12.66
C THR A 560 -26.44 26.40 12.31
N GLU A 561 -25.19 26.01 12.58
CA GLU A 561 -23.98 26.80 12.34
C GLU A 561 -23.37 26.48 10.97
N CYS A 562 -23.63 25.28 10.46
CA CYS A 562 -22.99 24.73 9.27
C CYS A 562 -23.11 25.61 8.03
N ALA A 563 -24.28 26.24 7.81
CA ALA A 563 -24.49 27.09 6.64
C ALA A 563 -23.56 28.31 6.61
N GLN A 564 -23.35 28.96 7.76
CA GLN A 564 -22.41 30.09 7.88
C GLN A 564 -20.95 29.64 7.79
N ALA A 565 -20.62 28.53 8.46
CA ALA A 565 -19.28 27.97 8.38
C ALA A 565 -18.92 27.53 6.95
N PHE A 566 -19.89 26.98 6.20
CA PHE A 566 -19.70 26.62 4.80
C PHE A 566 -19.53 27.85 3.91
N ALA A 567 -20.28 28.94 4.15
CA ALA A 567 -20.09 30.20 3.43
C ALA A 567 -18.66 30.74 3.59
N ARG A 568 -18.04 30.57 4.77
CA ARG A 568 -16.61 30.93 4.98
C ARG A 568 -15.66 30.04 4.16
N LEU A 569 -15.93 28.74 4.06
CA LEU A 569 -15.16 27.85 3.18
C LEU A 569 -15.23 28.33 1.72
N MET A 570 -16.42 28.71 1.26
CA MET A 570 -16.60 29.21 -0.12
C MET A 570 -15.80 30.50 -0.37
N GLU A 571 -15.82 31.44 0.55
CA GLU A 571 -15.01 32.68 0.44
C GLU A 571 -13.50 32.40 0.42
N ILE A 572 -13.02 31.44 1.23
CA ILE A 572 -11.62 31.01 1.20
C ILE A 572 -11.27 30.40 -0.15
N ILE A 573 -12.12 29.55 -0.72
CA ILE A 573 -11.92 28.93 -2.03
C ILE A 573 -11.91 29.98 -3.14
N GLU A 574 -12.87 30.90 -3.12
CA GLU A 574 -12.94 32.00 -4.10
C GLU A 574 -11.70 32.90 -4.04
N THR A 575 -11.24 33.24 -2.82
CA THR A 575 -10.01 34.03 -2.61
C THR A 575 -8.77 33.32 -3.15
N ASN A 576 -8.74 31.98 -3.15
CA ASN A 576 -7.67 31.17 -3.75
C ASN A 576 -7.91 30.89 -5.26
N GLY A 577 -8.83 31.59 -5.91
CA GLY A 577 -9.13 31.45 -7.35
C GLY A 577 -9.70 30.09 -7.72
N GLU A 578 -10.48 29.47 -6.84
CA GLU A 578 -11.06 28.13 -7.00
C GLU A 578 -10.01 27.03 -7.23
N HIS A 579 -8.83 27.18 -6.64
CA HIS A 579 -7.81 26.14 -6.58
C HIS A 579 -7.83 25.42 -5.24
N MET A 580 -7.43 24.16 -5.22
CA MET A 580 -7.19 23.46 -3.97
C MET A 580 -5.93 24.02 -3.28
N ASN A 581 -6.04 24.30 -2.00
CA ASN A 581 -4.93 24.79 -1.18
C ASN A 581 -4.96 24.05 0.18
N VAL A 582 -4.64 22.78 0.12
CA VAL A 582 -4.75 21.82 1.23
C VAL A 582 -3.55 20.88 1.23
N GLY A 583 -3.25 20.29 2.38
CA GLY A 583 -2.44 19.10 2.50
C GLY A 583 -3.31 17.83 2.48
N VAL A 584 -2.74 16.69 2.85
CA VAL A 584 -3.38 15.36 2.71
C VAL A 584 -4.65 15.21 3.55
N LEU A 585 -4.72 15.84 4.73
CA LEU A 585 -5.91 15.79 5.58
C LEU A 585 -7.05 16.64 5.00
N GLY A 586 -6.71 17.84 4.52
CA GLY A 586 -7.66 18.70 3.83
C GLY A 586 -8.16 18.08 2.52
N GLY A 587 -7.27 17.52 1.72
CA GLY A 587 -7.61 16.85 0.46
C GLY A 587 -8.52 15.63 0.65
N ARG A 588 -8.39 14.96 1.79
CA ARG A 588 -9.27 13.83 2.16
C ARG A 588 -10.74 14.23 2.33
N VAL A 589 -11.02 15.47 2.73
CA VAL A 589 -12.36 15.92 3.13
C VAL A 589 -12.97 16.99 2.23
N LEU A 590 -12.16 17.83 1.59
CA LEU A 590 -12.60 19.03 0.87
C LEU A 590 -13.71 18.76 -0.15
N PHE A 591 -13.49 17.82 -1.07
CA PHE A 591 -14.43 17.53 -2.15
C PHE A 591 -15.73 16.87 -1.65
N HIS A 592 -15.64 16.08 -0.58
CA HIS A 592 -16.81 15.51 0.08
C HIS A 592 -17.66 16.59 0.77
N VAL A 593 -17.01 17.58 1.41
CA VAL A 593 -17.71 18.72 2.01
C VAL A 593 -18.40 19.53 0.93
N LEU A 594 -17.71 19.89 -0.14
CA LEU A 594 -18.31 20.61 -1.26
C LEU A 594 -19.55 19.90 -1.79
N SER A 595 -19.47 18.58 -2.01
CA SER A 595 -20.59 17.79 -2.48
C SER A 595 -21.75 17.71 -1.47
N ALA A 596 -21.46 17.62 -0.17
CA ALA A 596 -22.49 17.59 0.86
C ALA A 596 -23.32 18.89 0.93
N TYR A 597 -22.74 20.01 0.47
CA TYR A 597 -23.40 21.31 0.38
C TYR A 597 -23.78 21.72 -1.05
N GLY A 598 -23.92 20.76 -1.97
CA GLY A 598 -24.43 20.99 -3.33
C GLY A 598 -23.43 21.62 -4.31
N GLN A 599 -22.15 21.64 -3.98
CA GLN A 599 -21.07 22.21 -4.80
C GLN A 599 -20.23 21.13 -5.52
N SER A 600 -20.85 20.03 -5.95
CA SER A 600 -20.14 18.96 -6.66
C SER A 600 -19.55 19.43 -8.00
N ALA A 601 -20.16 20.41 -8.67
CA ALA A 601 -19.63 21.01 -9.90
C ALA A 601 -18.30 21.74 -9.64
N LEU A 602 -18.23 22.54 -8.56
CA LEU A 602 -17.00 23.20 -8.15
C LEU A 602 -15.92 22.19 -7.74
N ALA A 603 -16.30 21.14 -6.99
CA ALA A 603 -15.37 20.06 -6.64
C ALA A 603 -14.74 19.42 -7.89
N LEU A 604 -15.56 19.05 -8.88
CA LEU A 604 -15.09 18.48 -10.15
C LEU A 604 -14.19 19.47 -10.91
N HIS A 605 -14.58 20.74 -10.96
CA HIS A 605 -13.78 21.79 -11.57
C HIS A 605 -12.39 21.90 -10.92
N MET A 606 -12.32 21.98 -9.58
CA MET A 606 -11.06 22.06 -8.83
C MET A 606 -10.18 20.81 -9.05
N ILE A 607 -10.77 19.63 -9.17
CA ILE A 607 -10.04 18.38 -9.42
C ILE A 607 -9.43 18.35 -10.83
N THR A 608 -10.20 18.78 -11.85
CA THR A 608 -9.85 18.58 -13.27
C THR A 608 -9.13 19.76 -13.94
N ARG A 609 -8.96 20.89 -13.23
CA ARG A 609 -8.22 22.05 -13.76
C ARG A 609 -6.89 21.64 -14.36
N PRO A 610 -6.48 22.21 -15.53
CA PRO A 610 -5.17 21.91 -16.12
C PRO A 610 -4.01 22.66 -15.47
N ASP A 611 -4.31 23.72 -14.70
CA ASP A 611 -3.34 24.58 -14.03
C ASP A 611 -3.10 24.16 -12.57
N PHE A 612 -1.96 24.59 -12.04
CA PHE A 612 -1.50 24.30 -10.68
C PHE A 612 -2.28 25.13 -9.63
N PRO A 613 -2.60 24.53 -8.45
CA PRO A 613 -2.49 23.11 -8.10
C PRO A 613 -3.79 22.34 -8.34
N SER A 614 -3.70 21.18 -8.94
CA SER A 614 -4.84 20.27 -9.16
C SER A 614 -4.37 18.87 -9.58
N TYR A 615 -5.22 17.85 -9.48
CA TYR A 615 -4.96 16.53 -10.07
C TYR A 615 -4.88 16.60 -11.60
N GLY A 616 -5.73 17.43 -12.24
CA GLY A 616 -5.70 17.64 -13.69
C GLY A 616 -4.36 18.19 -14.16
N ASN A 617 -3.70 19.05 -13.38
CA ASN A 617 -2.35 19.52 -13.67
C ASN A 617 -1.31 18.40 -13.69
N TRP A 618 -1.37 17.44 -12.76
CA TRP A 618 -0.50 16.26 -12.81
C TRP A 618 -0.69 15.49 -14.12
N ILE A 619 -1.95 15.29 -14.56
CA ILE A 619 -2.26 14.59 -15.81
C ILE A 619 -1.71 15.33 -17.03
N VAL A 620 -1.84 16.66 -17.07
CA VAL A 620 -1.27 17.51 -18.16
C VAL A 620 0.26 17.40 -18.18
N ARG A 621 0.90 17.32 -17.01
CA ARG A 621 2.35 17.12 -16.86
C ARG A 621 2.81 15.69 -17.11
N GLY A 622 1.95 14.77 -17.54
CA GLY A 622 2.27 13.41 -17.92
C GLY A 622 2.24 12.38 -16.79
N ALA A 623 1.63 12.70 -15.66
CA ALA A 623 1.49 11.74 -14.56
C ALA A 623 0.71 10.50 -14.99
N THR A 624 1.25 9.34 -14.66
CA THR A 624 0.61 8.03 -14.79
C THR A 624 0.29 7.40 -13.42
N THR A 625 0.78 8.03 -12.36
CA THR A 625 0.58 7.74 -10.95
C THR A 625 0.27 9.03 -10.21
N LEU A 626 -0.27 8.95 -8.98
CA LEU A 626 -0.42 10.12 -8.12
C LEU A 626 0.94 10.48 -7.52
N TRP A 627 1.26 11.77 -7.47
CA TRP A 627 2.50 12.28 -6.91
C TRP A 627 2.35 12.55 -5.41
N GLU A 628 3.47 12.70 -4.72
CA GLU A 628 3.48 13.02 -3.29
C GLU A 628 3.03 14.45 -3.02
N GLU A 629 3.46 15.39 -3.87
CA GLU A 629 3.25 16.82 -3.66
C GLU A 629 2.59 17.48 -4.85
N PHE A 630 1.72 18.46 -4.56
CA PHE A 630 1.31 19.47 -5.53
C PHE A 630 2.35 20.59 -5.52
N GLN A 631 3.26 20.58 -6.48
CA GLN A 631 4.31 21.58 -6.63
C GLN A 631 4.25 22.24 -8.01
N PRO A 632 4.61 23.54 -8.13
CA PRO A 632 4.84 24.14 -9.42
C PRO A 632 5.93 23.38 -10.17
N GLU A 633 6.03 23.60 -11.49
CA GLU A 633 7.06 22.97 -12.28
C GLU A 633 8.45 23.37 -11.78
N ARG A 634 9.26 22.36 -11.44
CA ARG A 634 10.63 22.51 -10.95
C ARG A 634 11.43 21.24 -11.22
N ASP A 635 12.74 21.34 -11.20
CA ASP A 635 13.65 20.20 -11.43
C ASP A 635 13.69 19.24 -10.22
N GLU A 636 13.60 19.77 -9.00
CA GLU A 636 13.56 18.95 -7.78
C GLU A 636 12.15 18.41 -7.55
N VAL A 637 12.01 17.09 -7.54
CA VAL A 637 10.75 16.40 -7.24
C VAL A 637 10.94 15.46 -6.06
N THR A 638 9.83 15.20 -5.34
CA THR A 638 9.74 14.15 -4.33
C THR A 638 9.34 12.81 -4.98
N SER A 639 8.52 11.99 -4.39
CA SER A 639 8.03 10.78 -5.04
C SER A 639 6.96 11.10 -6.09
N LEU A 640 7.05 10.45 -7.25
CA LEU A 640 6.02 10.50 -8.28
C LEU A 640 5.06 9.30 -8.22
N ASN A 641 5.07 8.54 -7.12
CA ASN A 641 4.16 7.40 -6.92
C ASN A 641 3.77 7.25 -5.44
N HIS A 642 2.76 8.04 -5.02
CA HIS A 642 2.18 8.03 -3.68
C HIS A 642 0.67 7.82 -3.74
N HIS A 643 0.10 7.00 -2.85
CA HIS A 643 -1.32 6.65 -2.91
C HIS A 643 -2.23 7.38 -1.90
N PHE A 644 -1.68 8.16 -0.98
CA PHE A 644 -2.47 8.84 0.06
C PHE A 644 -3.43 9.93 -0.47
N TRP A 645 -3.22 10.44 -1.69
CA TRP A 645 -4.18 11.29 -2.40
C TRP A 645 -5.30 10.53 -3.12
N GLY A 646 -5.28 9.19 -3.11
CA GLY A 646 -6.17 8.33 -3.89
C GLY A 646 -7.65 8.42 -3.50
N ASN A 647 -7.99 9.09 -2.38
CA ASN A 647 -9.37 9.31 -1.96
C ASN A 647 -10.22 10.09 -2.98
N VAL A 648 -9.61 10.80 -3.93
CA VAL A 648 -10.30 11.41 -5.07
C VAL A 648 -11.09 10.36 -5.87
N SER A 649 -10.58 9.12 -5.97
CA SER A 649 -11.31 8.02 -6.62
C SER A 649 -12.50 7.52 -5.79
N SER A 650 -12.46 7.63 -4.45
CA SER A 650 -13.67 7.42 -3.64
C SER A 650 -14.73 8.44 -3.97
N TRP A 651 -14.35 9.70 -4.15
CA TRP A 651 -15.27 10.76 -4.54
C TRP A 651 -15.89 10.49 -5.92
N PHE A 652 -15.11 10.00 -6.92
CA PHE A 652 -15.66 9.63 -8.23
C PHE A 652 -16.72 8.52 -8.11
N MET A 653 -16.43 7.45 -7.37
CA MET A 653 -17.38 6.38 -7.14
C MET A 653 -18.65 6.86 -6.43
N GLN A 654 -18.47 7.65 -5.36
CA GLN A 654 -19.56 8.05 -4.47
C GLN A 654 -20.38 9.23 -5.02
N THR A 655 -19.77 10.08 -5.84
CA THR A 655 -20.43 11.29 -6.36
C THR A 655 -20.79 11.17 -7.83
N LEU A 656 -19.85 10.83 -8.72
CA LEU A 656 -20.13 10.79 -10.15
C LEU A 656 -20.96 9.53 -10.53
N ALA A 657 -20.55 8.34 -10.08
CA ALA A 657 -21.36 7.13 -10.25
C ALA A 657 -22.49 7.05 -9.21
N GLY A 658 -22.33 7.73 -8.08
CA GLY A 658 -23.35 7.83 -7.03
C GLY A 658 -23.47 6.62 -6.13
N ILE A 659 -22.52 5.68 -6.14
CA ILE A 659 -22.57 4.49 -5.28
C ILE A 659 -22.06 4.83 -3.90
N ARG A 660 -22.94 5.00 -2.93
CA ARG A 660 -22.61 5.25 -1.53
C ARG A 660 -22.94 4.00 -0.72
N CYS A 661 -21.90 3.28 -0.32
CA CYS A 661 -22.05 2.16 0.60
C CYS A 661 -22.02 2.68 2.03
N PHE A 662 -23.17 2.76 2.69
CA PHE A 662 -23.28 3.17 4.09
C PHE A 662 -23.63 1.97 4.97
N PRO A 663 -22.65 1.31 5.50
CA PRO A 663 -22.86 0.21 6.42
C PRO A 663 -22.98 0.64 7.89
N THR A 664 -22.81 1.94 8.21
CA THR A 664 -22.69 2.43 9.58
C THR A 664 -23.80 2.00 10.54
N GLN A 665 -25.02 1.82 10.06
CA GLN A 665 -26.16 1.36 10.88
C GLN A 665 -26.75 0.06 10.36
N ASN A 666 -26.58 -0.24 9.08
CA ASN A 666 -27.05 -1.46 8.44
C ASN A 666 -26.19 -1.76 7.20
N PRO A 667 -25.33 -2.80 7.26
CA PRO A 667 -24.39 -3.12 6.18
C PRO A 667 -25.07 -3.48 4.85
N ASP A 668 -26.37 -3.73 4.87
CA ASP A 668 -27.15 -4.08 3.69
C ASP A 668 -27.75 -2.86 2.97
N LYS A 669 -27.49 -1.64 3.44
CA LYS A 669 -28.01 -0.43 2.83
C LYS A 669 -27.02 0.21 1.88
N VAL A 670 -27.47 0.44 0.67
CA VAL A 670 -26.76 1.20 -0.36
C VAL A 670 -27.61 2.44 -0.71
N CYS A 671 -26.98 3.61 -0.76
CA CYS A 671 -27.59 4.80 -1.31
C CYS A 671 -27.00 5.07 -2.70
N ILE A 672 -27.84 5.16 -3.71
CA ILE A 672 -27.46 5.57 -5.07
C ILE A 672 -27.84 7.03 -5.23
N GLN A 673 -26.83 7.89 -5.38
CA GLN A 673 -27.01 9.34 -5.43
C GLN A 673 -26.00 9.95 -6.40
N PRO A 674 -26.22 9.80 -7.71
CA PRO A 674 -25.30 10.32 -8.73
C PRO A 674 -25.45 11.82 -8.90
N PHE A 675 -24.33 12.48 -9.18
CA PHE A 675 -24.25 13.84 -9.66
C PHE A 675 -24.08 13.82 -11.20
N PHE A 676 -24.81 14.66 -11.92
CA PHE A 676 -24.84 14.73 -13.38
C PHE A 676 -24.20 16.03 -13.89
N PRO A 677 -22.86 16.14 -13.93
CA PRO A 677 -22.18 17.38 -14.34
C PRO A 677 -22.47 17.74 -15.78
N ASP A 678 -22.53 19.04 -16.06
CA ASP A 678 -22.60 19.54 -17.42
C ASP A 678 -21.35 19.12 -18.21
N GLY A 679 -21.55 18.80 -19.51
CA GLY A 679 -20.46 18.34 -20.39
C GLY A 679 -20.12 16.85 -20.25
N MET A 680 -20.51 16.18 -19.18
CA MET A 680 -20.34 14.73 -19.04
C MET A 680 -21.55 13.99 -19.61
N THR A 681 -21.30 13.04 -20.51
CA THR A 681 -22.36 12.29 -21.20
C THR A 681 -22.73 10.99 -20.49
N PHE A 682 -21.83 10.40 -19.71
CA PHE A 682 -22.09 9.24 -18.87
C PHE A 682 -21.08 9.13 -17.72
N ALA A 683 -21.49 8.45 -16.65
CA ALA A 683 -20.58 7.80 -15.71
C ALA A 683 -21.16 6.45 -15.29
N GLU A 684 -20.26 5.52 -15.02
CA GLU A 684 -20.58 4.20 -14.51
C GLU A 684 -19.64 3.79 -13.38
N GLY A 685 -20.17 3.02 -12.46
CA GLY A 685 -19.40 2.45 -11.38
C GLY A 685 -20.00 1.13 -10.90
N TRP A 686 -19.17 0.32 -10.27
CA TRP A 686 -19.64 -0.89 -9.60
C TRP A 686 -18.81 -1.17 -8.35
N HIS A 687 -19.45 -1.83 -7.39
CA HIS A 687 -18.80 -2.26 -6.17
C HIS A 687 -19.35 -3.60 -5.70
N GLN A 688 -18.46 -4.50 -5.27
CA GLN A 688 -18.80 -5.80 -4.70
C GLN A 688 -19.10 -5.66 -3.21
N THR A 689 -20.37 -5.57 -2.85
CA THR A 689 -20.83 -5.63 -1.45
C THR A 689 -20.77 -7.06 -0.91
N PRO A 690 -20.92 -7.29 0.40
CA PRO A 690 -21.04 -8.64 0.95
C PRO A 690 -22.22 -9.45 0.35
N GLN A 691 -23.29 -8.81 -0.13
CA GLN A 691 -24.46 -9.44 -0.73
C GLN A 691 -24.32 -9.70 -2.23
N GLY A 692 -23.38 -9.01 -2.91
CA GLY A 692 -23.19 -9.11 -4.34
C GLY A 692 -22.78 -7.79 -4.99
N ARG A 693 -22.75 -7.76 -6.31
CA ARG A 693 -22.34 -6.59 -7.09
C ARG A 693 -23.47 -5.56 -7.16
N VAL A 694 -23.16 -4.31 -6.81
CA VAL A 694 -23.94 -3.12 -7.13
C VAL A 694 -23.31 -2.47 -8.35
N PHE A 695 -24.12 -2.17 -9.37
CA PHE A 695 -23.70 -1.47 -10.58
C PHE A 695 -24.64 -0.29 -10.83
N VAL A 696 -24.07 0.84 -11.22
CA VAL A 696 -24.80 2.05 -11.61
C VAL A 696 -24.18 2.61 -12.87
N ARG A 697 -25.02 2.95 -13.85
CA ARG A 697 -24.65 3.71 -15.02
C ARG A 697 -25.72 4.76 -15.31
N TRP A 698 -25.33 5.97 -15.52
CA TRP A 698 -26.20 6.98 -16.08
C TRP A 698 -25.66 7.48 -17.41
N GLU A 699 -26.58 7.84 -18.30
CA GLU A 699 -26.29 8.41 -19.61
C GLU A 699 -27.20 9.60 -19.86
N ARG A 700 -26.65 10.65 -20.43
CA ARG A 700 -27.38 11.82 -20.89
C ARG A 700 -27.91 11.57 -22.29
N ALA A 701 -29.24 11.54 -22.45
CA ALA A 701 -29.92 11.37 -23.73
C ALA A 701 -30.88 12.57 -23.93
N ASP A 702 -30.53 13.47 -24.83
CA ASP A 702 -31.22 14.74 -25.05
C ASP A 702 -31.41 15.54 -23.75
N ALA A 703 -32.66 15.81 -23.35
CA ALA A 703 -32.99 16.55 -22.13
C ALA A 703 -33.25 15.65 -20.89
N GLN A 704 -32.83 14.37 -20.96
CA GLN A 704 -33.09 13.40 -19.89
C GLN A 704 -31.81 12.67 -19.50
N ILE A 705 -31.79 12.17 -18.26
CA ILE A 705 -30.80 11.19 -17.78
C ILE A 705 -31.48 9.83 -17.76
N CYS A 706 -30.89 8.85 -18.44
CA CYS A 706 -31.22 7.45 -18.28
C CYS A 706 -30.30 6.85 -17.20
N LEU A 707 -30.87 6.40 -16.08
CA LEU A 707 -30.16 5.82 -14.95
C LEU A 707 -30.45 4.32 -14.90
N HIS A 708 -29.44 3.50 -15.14
CA HIS A 708 -29.49 2.04 -15.05
C HIS A 708 -28.83 1.56 -13.77
N ILE A 709 -29.52 0.73 -12.99
CA ILE A 709 -29.08 0.23 -11.69
C ILE A 709 -29.27 -1.29 -11.63
N GLU A 710 -28.22 -1.99 -11.19
CA GLU A 710 -28.28 -3.41 -10.83
C GLU A 710 -27.89 -3.56 -9.36
N VAL A 711 -28.72 -4.21 -8.56
CA VAL A 711 -28.45 -4.53 -7.17
C VAL A 711 -28.80 -5.99 -6.89
N PRO A 712 -28.06 -6.68 -6.01
CA PRO A 712 -28.36 -8.05 -5.61
C PRO A 712 -29.66 -8.11 -4.80
N ASP A 713 -30.31 -9.27 -4.82
CA ASP A 713 -31.45 -9.54 -3.96
C ASP A 713 -31.08 -9.34 -2.48
N GLY A 714 -31.94 -8.67 -1.74
CA GLY A 714 -31.74 -8.40 -0.32
C GLY A 714 -30.97 -7.11 -0.01
N VAL A 715 -30.31 -6.47 -0.98
CA VAL A 715 -29.76 -5.12 -0.81
C VAL A 715 -30.91 -4.12 -0.74
N ARG A 716 -30.92 -3.32 0.34
CA ARG A 716 -31.95 -2.31 0.59
C ARG A 716 -31.34 -0.92 0.62
N GLY A 717 -32.09 0.08 0.18
CA GLY A 717 -31.62 1.45 0.21
C GLY A 717 -32.52 2.41 -0.55
N TRP A 718 -31.88 3.46 -1.05
CA TRP A 718 -32.56 4.56 -1.71
C TRP A 718 -31.83 4.97 -2.97
N ILE A 719 -32.59 5.40 -3.97
CA ILE A 719 -32.11 6.19 -5.09
C ILE A 719 -32.53 7.64 -4.82
N VAL A 720 -31.58 8.56 -4.86
CA VAL A 720 -31.80 9.98 -4.59
C VAL A 720 -31.28 10.78 -5.76
N LEU A 721 -32.06 11.69 -6.29
CA LEU A 721 -31.69 12.64 -7.33
C LEU A 721 -31.46 14.02 -6.72
N GLU A 722 -30.39 14.67 -7.12
CA GLU A 722 -30.00 16.02 -6.69
C GLU A 722 -29.95 17.00 -7.88
N GLY A 723 -29.63 18.27 -7.62
CA GLY A 723 -29.42 19.27 -8.67
C GLY A 723 -30.67 19.63 -9.47
N GLY A 724 -31.85 19.53 -8.86
CA GLY A 724 -33.12 19.84 -9.56
C GLY A 724 -33.75 18.65 -10.29
N TYR A 725 -33.05 17.53 -10.45
CA TYR A 725 -33.57 16.37 -11.18
C TYR A 725 -34.67 15.65 -10.40
N LYS A 726 -35.69 15.18 -11.11
CA LYS A 726 -36.80 14.36 -10.61
C LYS A 726 -37.01 13.16 -11.53
N PHE A 727 -37.50 12.05 -10.95
CA PHE A 727 -37.95 10.89 -11.73
C PHE A 727 -39.07 11.28 -12.67
N ALA A 728 -38.93 10.94 -13.95
CA ALA A 728 -39.88 11.34 -14.99
C ALA A 728 -41.29 10.73 -14.81
N ASP A 729 -41.37 9.55 -14.19
CA ASP A 729 -42.59 8.80 -13.95
C ASP A 729 -43.35 9.26 -12.69
N THR A 730 -42.63 9.67 -11.65
CA THR A 730 -43.25 9.99 -10.34
C THR A 730 -43.14 11.46 -9.95
N GLY A 731 -42.26 12.23 -10.60
CA GLY A 731 -41.98 13.61 -10.21
C GLY A 731 -41.28 13.77 -8.84
N THR A 732 -40.86 12.66 -8.22
CA THR A 732 -40.14 12.67 -6.92
C THR A 732 -38.65 12.70 -7.09
N THR A 733 -37.93 13.14 -6.04
CA THR A 733 -36.45 13.12 -5.99
C THR A 733 -35.91 11.89 -5.30
N LYS A 734 -36.76 11.04 -4.72
CA LYS A 734 -36.35 9.87 -3.93
C LYS A 734 -37.29 8.68 -4.16
N ARG A 735 -36.71 7.49 -4.31
CA ARG A 735 -37.41 6.22 -4.37
C ARG A 735 -36.63 5.08 -3.72
N LEU A 736 -37.29 3.94 -3.47
CA LEU A 736 -36.62 2.74 -2.97
C LEU A 736 -35.64 2.20 -4.00
N LEU A 737 -34.54 1.67 -3.51
CA LEU A 737 -33.52 1.03 -4.33
C LEU A 737 -34.05 -0.31 -4.88
N GLU A 738 -34.04 -0.43 -6.19
CA GLU A 738 -34.34 -1.64 -6.95
C GLU A 738 -33.55 -1.67 -8.24
N SER A 739 -33.35 -2.85 -8.82
CA SER A 739 -32.76 -2.99 -10.15
C SER A 739 -33.71 -2.48 -11.22
N GLY A 740 -33.19 -1.74 -12.20
CA GLY A 740 -34.02 -1.22 -13.30
C GLY A 740 -33.39 -0.05 -14.04
N SER A 741 -34.15 0.45 -14.99
CA SER A 741 -33.81 1.67 -15.72
C SER A 741 -34.80 2.76 -15.38
N PHE A 742 -34.29 3.93 -15.02
CA PHE A 742 -35.09 5.07 -14.55
C PHE A 742 -34.72 6.29 -15.39
N PHE A 743 -35.71 7.15 -15.63
CA PHE A 743 -35.49 8.40 -16.35
C PHE A 743 -35.64 9.57 -15.39
N ALA A 744 -34.66 10.46 -15.39
CA ALA A 744 -34.67 11.70 -14.63
C ALA A 744 -34.68 12.90 -15.56
N LYS A 745 -35.45 13.94 -15.20
CA LYS A 745 -35.58 15.20 -15.92
C LYS A 745 -35.20 16.35 -15.00
N ASP A 746 -34.51 17.34 -15.57
CA ASP A 746 -34.36 18.65 -14.96
C ASP A 746 -35.71 19.38 -14.92
N HIS A 747 -35.94 20.11 -13.85
CA HIS A 747 -37.21 20.85 -13.63
C HIS A 747 -36.95 22.34 -13.52
#